data_8e43520866974b81016d1e519d12d2d5
#
_entry.id   8e43520866974b81016d1e519d12d2d5
#
_cell.length_a   1.000
_cell.length_b   1.000
_cell.length_c   1.000
_cell.angle_alpha   90.00
_cell.angle_beta   90.00
_cell.angle_gamma   90.00
#
_symmetry.space_group_name_H-M   'P 1'
#
loop_
_entity.id
_entity.type
_entity.pdbx_description
1 polymer ?
#
loop_
_entity_poly.entity_id
_entity_poly.type
_entity_poly.pdbx_seq_one_letter_code
_entity_poly.pdbx_strand_id
1 'polypeptide(L)'
;MSFIDRHLGPRSADAEQMLETLGYSSLDALMDAVVPSQIRLDGELQLPAPLSEHEALSKIAGYAAKNKVLAQMIGAGYYDAVTPAVLRRNILENPGFYTSYTPYQAEISQGRLEALLNFQNTVMELTGLEIANSSLLDEASAVAEAAVMMHRANRKVKNGFFAIDSRCLPQVISVTRGRAEMLGIPFVITDFSEGLPEGDLYGIVLAYPGNEGDIRDIEPLIKAAKERNALVTVVADLLALTLLKSPGELGADIAVGNTQRFGLPFFFGGPHAAYMAVHKGMERTMPGRLVGVSKDSAGKPAYRLALQTREQHIRREKATSNICTAQALLAIVAGAYAMYHGPEGLRAIANRLHTNAARVATALKAAGYGIAHDTFFDTVVVEAAGRADELVAKALEAGVNIRRFDENRVGISVGESHGEELLKGLVEALGGTLGEADAQYDLPAELLRTDDYMQHPIFHKYRSETEMMRYLRHLADKDLALDRTMIPLGSCTMKLNAAAEMEPISWPEFANIHPLVPEDQAEGWHELIKDLSEWLVAITGYDAISLQPNSGATGEYAGLRAIRSFHEANGDHERDTVLIPLSAHGTNAASAALAGLKVAGVATAADGSIDVDDLKAKIEKYGPKVAGIMITYPSTHGVFEEQVAEVCQLVHEAGGQVYLDGANLNAQMGFAQPGKFGGDVSHLNLHKTFSIPHGGGGPGVGPLAVREHLAKFLPGDAYRADAEGKLPNDAALPISQAFFGSAGVLPISWMYIAMTGAQGLKDSSQYAVLNANYIAKKLNDKYPVLYTGPGGLVAHECILDLRQLTDQSHVTAEDVCKRLMDFGFHAPTLAFPVPGTLMVEPTESESKEELDRFIEAMETIYDEIIEVAEGKVAVDDSVLRNAPHTVDVVSADEWDRPYSRTQAAFPVPSLRANKYFTSVGRIDGAGGDRNFVCECPPMEAFDLEA
;
A
#
# COMPACT_ATOMS: atom_id res chain seq x y z
N MET A 1 4.29 34.92 -4.06
CA MET A 1 5.09 33.68 -3.99
C MET A 1 4.18 32.55 -4.41
N SER A 2 4.54 31.87 -5.48
CA SER A 2 3.78 30.72 -5.98
C SER A 2 3.91 29.52 -5.02
N PHE A 3 3.06 28.52 -5.15
CA PHE A 3 3.19 27.31 -4.32
C PHE A 3 4.49 26.56 -4.60
N ILE A 4 4.92 26.51 -5.86
CA ILE A 4 6.18 25.84 -6.23
C ILE A 4 7.40 26.44 -5.50
N ASP A 5 7.43 27.75 -5.25
CA ASP A 5 8.48 28.39 -4.45
C ASP A 5 8.53 27.91 -2.98
N ARG A 6 7.45 27.27 -2.50
CA ARG A 6 7.37 26.65 -1.17
C ARG A 6 7.67 25.16 -1.19
N HIS A 7 7.40 24.51 -2.32
CA HIS A 7 7.61 23.07 -2.50
C HIS A 7 9.10 22.76 -2.75
N LEU A 8 9.77 23.55 -3.60
CA LEU A 8 11.17 23.34 -3.91
C LEU A 8 12.07 23.71 -2.72
N GLY A 9 12.98 22.79 -2.37
CA GLY A 9 13.90 22.96 -1.25
C GLY A 9 14.98 23.99 -1.51
N PRO A 10 15.82 23.84 -2.57
CA PRO A 10 16.86 24.81 -2.90
C PRO A 10 16.24 26.14 -3.38
N ARG A 11 16.76 27.23 -2.88
CA ARG A 11 16.43 28.57 -3.39
C ARG A 11 17.24 28.88 -4.65
N SER A 12 16.85 29.94 -5.39
CA SER A 12 17.56 30.32 -6.62
C SER A 12 19.08 30.46 -6.41
N ALA A 13 19.51 31.11 -5.33
CA ALA A 13 20.91 31.26 -5.00
C ALA A 13 21.59 29.92 -4.66
N ASP A 14 20.90 28.99 -4.04
CA ASP A 14 21.40 27.64 -3.77
C ASP A 14 21.57 26.87 -5.08
N ALA A 15 20.56 26.94 -5.96
CA ALA A 15 20.60 26.31 -7.27
C ALA A 15 21.75 26.83 -8.13
N GLU A 16 22.01 28.16 -8.12
CA GLU A 16 23.16 28.77 -8.80
C GLU A 16 24.47 28.17 -8.29
N GLN A 17 24.69 28.07 -6.97
CA GLN A 17 25.90 27.47 -6.38
C GLN A 17 26.04 25.98 -6.73
N MET A 18 24.92 25.24 -6.74
CA MET A 18 24.92 23.83 -7.10
C MET A 18 25.29 23.67 -8.59
N LEU A 19 24.71 24.48 -9.49
CA LEU A 19 25.03 24.50 -10.92
C LEU A 19 26.48 24.86 -11.16
N GLU A 20 27.04 25.87 -10.45
CA GLU A 20 28.45 26.21 -10.52
C GLU A 20 29.32 25.01 -10.13
N THR A 21 28.98 24.29 -9.07
CA THR A 21 29.66 23.05 -8.64
C THR A 21 29.66 21.97 -9.75
N LEU A 22 28.57 21.89 -10.51
CA LEU A 22 28.43 20.96 -11.63
C LEU A 22 29.06 21.46 -12.94
N GLY A 23 29.33 22.76 -13.05
CA GLY A 23 29.89 23.39 -14.28
C GLY A 23 28.81 23.73 -15.33
N TYR A 24 27.57 23.95 -14.94
CA TYR A 24 26.46 24.31 -15.83
C TYR A 24 25.97 25.73 -15.57
N SER A 25 25.55 26.40 -16.66
CA SER A 25 25.10 27.80 -16.60
C SER A 25 23.62 27.97 -16.20
N SER A 26 22.83 26.93 -16.31
CA SER A 26 21.39 26.94 -15.98
C SER A 26 20.83 25.53 -15.77
N LEU A 27 19.64 25.43 -15.16
CA LEU A 27 18.89 24.18 -15.05
C LEU A 27 18.58 23.58 -16.43
N ASP A 28 18.15 24.39 -17.39
CA ASP A 28 17.89 23.91 -18.76
C ASP A 28 19.14 23.31 -19.39
N ALA A 29 20.33 23.96 -19.23
CA ALA A 29 21.58 23.42 -19.73
C ALA A 29 21.98 22.10 -19.09
N LEU A 30 21.68 21.91 -17.81
CA LEU A 30 21.84 20.62 -17.11
C LEU A 30 20.90 19.57 -17.69
N MET A 31 19.61 19.89 -17.82
CA MET A 31 18.62 18.95 -18.37
C MET A 31 18.93 18.62 -19.84
N ASP A 32 19.45 19.57 -20.59
CA ASP A 32 19.92 19.34 -21.96
C ASP A 32 21.06 18.32 -22.04
N ALA A 33 21.87 18.23 -21.02
CA ALA A 33 22.95 17.25 -20.95
C ALA A 33 22.50 15.87 -20.39
N VAL A 34 21.44 15.84 -19.59
CA VAL A 34 20.97 14.63 -18.91
C VAL A 34 19.92 13.86 -19.71
N VAL A 35 18.90 14.57 -20.28
CA VAL A 35 17.77 13.93 -20.96
C VAL A 35 18.08 13.70 -22.44
N PRO A 36 17.99 12.46 -22.95
CA PRO A 36 18.22 12.14 -24.36
C PRO A 36 17.29 12.94 -25.29
N SER A 37 17.87 13.47 -26.38
CA SER A 37 17.13 14.32 -27.32
C SER A 37 15.96 13.61 -28.02
N GLN A 38 16.06 12.28 -28.21
CA GLN A 38 15.07 11.48 -28.93
C GLN A 38 13.74 11.32 -28.16
N ILE A 39 13.75 11.50 -26.84
CA ILE A 39 12.56 11.33 -26.01
C ILE A 39 11.97 12.64 -25.50
N ARG A 40 12.61 13.77 -25.87
CA ARG A 40 12.18 15.06 -25.36
C ARG A 40 10.79 15.45 -25.84
N LEU A 41 10.06 16.04 -24.90
CA LEU A 41 8.76 16.64 -25.17
C LEU A 41 8.91 17.85 -26.11
N ASP A 42 8.16 17.86 -27.19
CA ASP A 42 7.97 19.02 -28.05
C ASP A 42 6.91 19.95 -27.44
N GLY A 43 7.33 21.10 -26.93
CA GLY A 43 6.44 22.11 -26.36
C GLY A 43 6.28 21.97 -24.84
N GLU A 44 5.15 22.40 -24.32
CA GLU A 44 4.82 22.43 -22.89
C GLU A 44 3.71 21.45 -22.56
N LEU A 45 3.68 20.99 -21.29
CA LEU A 45 2.57 20.18 -20.78
C LEU A 45 1.25 20.98 -20.86
N GLN A 46 0.22 20.33 -21.35
CA GLN A 46 -1.10 20.95 -21.50
C GLN A 46 -1.89 20.77 -20.19
N LEU A 47 -1.61 21.63 -19.22
CA LEU A 47 -2.27 21.66 -17.92
C LEU A 47 -2.87 23.05 -17.67
N PRO A 48 -3.88 23.18 -16.79
CA PRO A 48 -4.37 24.46 -16.34
C PRO A 48 -3.27 25.31 -15.70
N ALA A 49 -3.45 26.61 -15.70
CA ALA A 49 -2.55 27.51 -14.97
C ALA A 49 -2.50 27.16 -13.47
N PRO A 50 -1.33 27.25 -12.83
CA PRO A 50 -1.19 26.90 -11.43
C PRO A 50 -2.04 27.79 -10.54
N LEU A 51 -2.66 27.19 -9.53
CA LEU A 51 -3.44 27.89 -8.52
C LEU A 51 -2.57 28.20 -7.30
N SER A 52 -2.86 29.32 -6.63
CA SER A 52 -2.35 29.52 -5.28
C SER A 52 -3.01 28.52 -4.31
N GLU A 53 -2.41 28.29 -3.15
CA GLU A 53 -2.97 27.43 -2.09
C GLU A 53 -4.42 27.78 -1.76
N HIS A 54 -4.72 29.07 -1.59
CA HIS A 54 -6.08 29.53 -1.32
C HIS A 54 -7.07 29.25 -2.48
N GLU A 55 -6.65 29.46 -3.71
CA GLU A 55 -7.50 29.19 -4.88
C GLU A 55 -7.72 27.68 -5.07
N ALA A 56 -6.71 26.86 -4.86
CA ALA A 56 -6.81 25.41 -4.93
C ALA A 56 -7.76 24.86 -3.84
N LEU A 57 -7.59 25.29 -2.58
CA LEU A 57 -8.52 24.96 -1.49
C LEU A 57 -9.94 25.43 -1.78
N SER A 58 -10.12 26.64 -2.34
CA SER A 58 -11.44 27.15 -2.71
C SER A 58 -12.07 26.32 -3.84
N LYS A 59 -11.30 25.92 -4.84
CA LYS A 59 -11.78 25.11 -5.96
C LYS A 59 -12.18 23.70 -5.51
N ILE A 60 -11.35 23.04 -4.71
CA ILE A 60 -11.65 21.69 -4.22
C ILE A 60 -12.83 21.70 -3.23
N ALA A 61 -12.99 22.78 -2.43
CA ALA A 61 -14.18 22.98 -1.60
C ALA A 61 -15.45 23.14 -2.46
N GLY A 62 -15.32 23.74 -3.65
CA GLY A 62 -16.42 23.79 -4.62
C GLY A 62 -16.82 22.40 -5.15
N TYR A 63 -15.88 21.47 -5.29
CA TYR A 63 -16.19 20.08 -5.60
C TYR A 63 -16.81 19.38 -4.40
N ALA A 64 -16.24 19.54 -3.22
CA ALA A 64 -16.79 18.99 -1.98
C ALA A 64 -18.27 19.36 -1.80
N ALA A 65 -18.64 20.64 -2.03
CA ALA A 65 -20.00 21.13 -1.89
C ALA A 65 -21.03 20.51 -2.87
N LYS A 66 -20.58 19.84 -3.93
CA LYS A 66 -21.46 19.10 -4.85
C LYS A 66 -21.76 17.67 -4.37
N ASN A 67 -20.98 17.15 -3.45
CA ASN A 67 -21.23 15.85 -2.86
C ASN A 67 -22.31 15.94 -1.77
N LYS A 68 -23.18 14.94 -1.70
CA LYS A 68 -24.26 14.89 -0.73
C LYS A 68 -23.95 13.90 0.39
N VAL A 69 -23.60 14.42 1.56
CA VAL A 69 -23.33 13.58 2.74
C VAL A 69 -24.66 13.17 3.37
N LEU A 70 -25.13 11.97 3.07
CA LEU A 70 -26.34 11.36 3.64
C LEU A 70 -25.95 10.19 4.55
N ALA A 71 -26.90 9.69 5.35
CA ALA A 71 -26.68 8.47 6.11
C ALA A 71 -26.56 7.26 5.18
N GLN A 72 -25.51 6.46 5.35
CA GLN A 72 -25.18 5.37 4.43
C GLN A 72 -25.49 4.02 5.06
N MET A 73 -26.60 3.42 4.64
CA MET A 73 -27.00 2.07 5.04
C MET A 73 -26.93 1.09 3.87
N ILE A 74 -26.04 1.33 2.89
CA ILE A 74 -25.84 0.49 1.72
C ILE A 74 -25.11 -0.80 2.10
N GLY A 75 -24.10 -0.73 2.97
CA GLY A 75 -23.24 -1.86 3.31
C GLY A 75 -22.37 -2.30 2.15
N ALA A 76 -22.53 -3.54 1.69
CA ALA A 76 -21.80 -4.07 0.53
C ALA A 76 -20.26 -4.02 0.67
N GLY A 77 -19.76 -4.28 1.89
CA GLY A 77 -18.32 -4.28 2.19
C GLY A 77 -17.78 -2.94 2.69
N TYR A 78 -18.64 -1.90 2.80
CA TYR A 78 -18.32 -0.58 3.34
C TYR A 78 -19.39 -0.19 4.34
N TYR A 79 -18.99 0.06 5.58
CA TYR A 79 -19.93 0.27 6.68
C TYR A 79 -19.63 1.59 7.38
N ASP A 80 -20.67 2.26 7.83
CA ASP A 80 -20.53 3.49 8.60
C ASP A 80 -19.79 3.21 9.92
N ALA A 81 -18.73 3.98 10.16
CA ALA A 81 -17.84 3.87 11.31
C ALA A 81 -17.48 5.25 11.85
N VAL A 82 -17.30 5.35 13.15
CA VAL A 82 -16.89 6.58 13.81
C VAL A 82 -15.39 6.59 14.02
N THR A 83 -14.68 7.52 13.36
CA THR A 83 -13.25 7.74 13.60
C THR A 83 -13.06 8.56 14.87
N PRO A 84 -12.47 8.02 15.96
CA PRO A 84 -12.16 8.81 17.15
C PRO A 84 -11.23 9.98 16.79
N ALA A 85 -11.56 11.18 17.25
CA ALA A 85 -10.81 12.41 16.91
C ALA A 85 -9.33 12.31 17.31
N VAL A 86 -9.03 11.64 18.42
CA VAL A 86 -7.65 11.41 18.88
C VAL A 86 -6.86 10.58 17.89
N LEU A 87 -7.47 9.60 17.22
CA LEU A 87 -6.80 8.78 16.20
C LEU A 87 -6.64 9.55 14.89
N ARG A 88 -7.70 10.24 14.43
CA ARG A 88 -7.63 11.04 13.22
C ARG A 88 -6.49 12.07 13.30
N ARG A 89 -6.46 12.87 14.35
CA ARG A 89 -5.50 13.96 14.50
C ARG A 89 -4.06 13.51 14.80
N ASN A 90 -3.89 12.37 15.47
CA ASN A 90 -2.58 11.91 15.89
C ASN A 90 -2.02 10.76 15.02
N ILE A 91 -2.78 10.28 14.01
CA ILE A 91 -2.30 9.30 13.04
C ILE A 91 -2.50 9.83 11.61
N LEU A 92 -3.76 9.97 11.15
CA LEU A 92 -4.05 10.35 9.76
C LEU A 92 -3.57 11.76 9.40
N GLU A 93 -3.68 12.70 10.34
CA GLU A 93 -3.28 14.09 10.17
C GLU A 93 -1.89 14.40 10.80
N ASN A 94 -1.17 13.39 11.27
CA ASN A 94 0.14 13.57 11.91
C ASN A 94 1.28 13.21 10.94
N PRO A 95 2.13 14.19 10.52
CA PRO A 95 3.23 13.94 9.59
C PRO A 95 4.24 12.91 10.10
N GLY A 96 4.43 12.75 11.40
CA GLY A 96 5.28 11.70 11.98
C GLY A 96 4.83 10.29 11.60
N PHE A 97 3.54 10.08 11.30
CA PHE A 97 3.02 8.80 10.78
C PHE A 97 2.91 8.80 9.26
N TYR A 98 2.24 9.78 8.65
CA TYR A 98 1.94 9.69 7.23
C TYR A 98 3.15 9.97 6.32
N THR A 99 4.19 10.67 6.77
CA THR A 99 5.41 10.91 5.99
C THR A 99 6.50 9.85 6.18
N SER A 100 6.27 8.83 6.98
CA SER A 100 7.22 7.75 7.20
C SER A 100 7.26 6.77 6.02
N TYR A 101 8.37 6.05 5.88
CA TYR A 101 8.54 5.01 4.86
C TYR A 101 8.24 3.61 5.42
N THR A 102 8.16 2.62 4.55
CA THR A 102 8.11 1.19 4.91
C THR A 102 9.26 0.86 5.88
N PRO A 103 9.02 0.14 6.98
CA PRO A 103 10.00 -0.05 8.06
C PRO A 103 11.08 -1.09 7.74
N TYR A 104 11.75 -0.98 6.60
CA TYR A 104 12.89 -1.84 6.25
C TYR A 104 14.10 -1.62 7.15
N GLN A 105 14.30 -0.39 7.65
CA GLN A 105 15.33 -0.06 8.62
C GLN A 105 14.69 -0.02 10.00
N ALA A 106 14.73 -1.15 10.67
CA ALA A 106 13.95 -1.40 11.86
C ALA A 106 14.33 -0.51 13.06
N GLU A 107 15.61 -0.18 13.22
CA GLU A 107 16.10 0.62 14.36
C GLU A 107 15.51 2.03 14.43
N ILE A 108 15.15 2.59 13.28
CA ILE A 108 14.51 3.93 13.16
C ILE A 108 13.01 3.85 12.91
N SER A 109 12.41 2.69 13.13
CA SER A 109 11.02 2.39 12.78
C SER A 109 10.29 1.63 13.88
N GLN A 110 10.80 1.69 15.12
CA GLN A 110 10.27 0.88 16.22
C GLN A 110 8.83 1.24 16.58
N GLY A 111 8.45 2.52 16.45
CA GLY A 111 7.09 2.97 16.75
C GLY A 111 6.06 2.44 15.75
N ARG A 112 6.28 2.58 14.44
CA ARG A 112 5.35 2.04 13.46
C ARG A 112 5.36 0.52 13.36
N LEU A 113 6.50 -0.12 13.65
CA LEU A 113 6.57 -1.58 13.77
C LEU A 113 5.73 -2.08 14.96
N GLU A 114 5.80 -1.40 16.12
CA GLU A 114 4.95 -1.70 17.26
C GLU A 114 3.46 -1.51 16.91
N ALA A 115 3.11 -0.41 16.26
CA ALA A 115 1.74 -0.15 15.84
C ALA A 115 1.20 -1.22 14.86
N LEU A 116 2.02 -1.67 13.91
CA LEU A 116 1.66 -2.76 12.99
C LEU A 116 1.57 -4.12 13.69
N LEU A 117 2.40 -4.37 14.70
CA LEU A 117 2.29 -5.57 15.52
C LEU A 117 0.99 -5.57 16.34
N ASN A 118 0.57 -4.42 16.87
CA ASN A 118 -0.72 -4.27 17.54
C ASN A 118 -1.90 -4.59 16.61
N PHE A 119 -1.81 -4.19 15.34
CA PHE A 119 -2.78 -4.58 14.32
C PHE A 119 -2.79 -6.10 14.09
N GLN A 120 -1.62 -6.73 13.96
CA GLN A 120 -1.52 -8.19 13.81
C GLN A 120 -2.18 -8.91 15.00
N ASN A 121 -1.90 -8.46 16.22
CA ASN A 121 -2.51 -9.04 17.42
C ASN A 121 -4.03 -8.85 17.45
N THR A 122 -4.52 -7.68 17.05
CA THR A 122 -5.97 -7.44 16.92
C THR A 122 -6.63 -8.48 16.00
N VAL A 123 -6.02 -8.71 14.84
CA VAL A 123 -6.52 -9.68 13.85
C VAL A 123 -6.43 -11.12 14.38
N MET A 124 -5.30 -11.50 14.98
CA MET A 124 -5.08 -12.84 15.54
C MET A 124 -6.09 -13.15 16.64
N GLU A 125 -6.27 -12.25 17.57
CA GLU A 125 -7.18 -12.39 18.72
C GLU A 125 -8.65 -12.49 18.28
N LEU A 126 -9.07 -11.69 17.30
CA LEU A 126 -10.45 -11.73 16.81
C LEU A 126 -10.72 -12.95 15.93
N THR A 127 -9.77 -13.34 15.09
CA THR A 127 -9.94 -14.50 14.20
C THR A 127 -9.68 -15.85 14.88
N GLY A 128 -9.00 -15.86 16.02
CA GLY A 128 -8.58 -17.09 16.71
C GLY A 128 -7.50 -17.89 15.96
N LEU A 129 -6.74 -17.22 15.05
CA LEU A 129 -5.64 -17.80 14.29
C LEU A 129 -4.30 -17.25 14.75
N GLU A 130 -3.25 -18.05 14.71
CA GLU A 130 -2.00 -17.77 15.43
C GLU A 130 -1.07 -16.77 14.74
N ILE A 131 -1.26 -16.49 13.45
CA ILE A 131 -0.38 -15.60 12.69
C ILE A 131 -1.20 -14.71 11.78
N ALA A 132 -1.00 -13.38 11.87
CA ALA A 132 -1.59 -12.41 10.95
C ALA A 132 -0.53 -11.55 10.29
N ASN A 133 -0.77 -11.09 9.07
CA ASN A 133 0.08 -10.09 8.39
C ASN A 133 -0.23 -8.67 8.87
N SER A 134 0.64 -7.73 8.51
CA SER A 134 0.51 -6.34 8.93
C SER A 134 -0.42 -5.50 8.06
N SER A 135 -0.83 -5.94 6.90
CA SER A 135 -1.97 -5.51 6.06
C SER A 135 -1.93 -6.15 4.67
N LEU A 136 -3.07 -6.14 3.99
CA LEU A 136 -3.24 -6.34 2.55
C LEU A 136 -3.97 -5.13 1.95
N LEU A 137 -4.27 -5.17 0.64
CA LEU A 137 -4.74 -4.00 -0.11
C LEU A 137 -6.23 -3.73 0.06
N ASP A 138 -7.08 -4.73 -0.15
CA ASP A 138 -8.53 -4.71 0.09
C ASP A 138 -9.04 -6.14 0.29
N GLU A 139 -10.31 -6.31 0.71
CA GLU A 139 -10.89 -7.62 0.99
C GLU A 139 -10.92 -8.51 -0.24
N ALA A 140 -11.35 -7.99 -1.38
CA ALA A 140 -11.49 -8.78 -2.60
C ALA A 140 -10.12 -9.31 -3.08
N SER A 141 -9.08 -8.47 -3.03
CA SER A 141 -7.72 -8.92 -3.36
C SER A 141 -7.14 -9.85 -2.30
N ALA A 142 -7.50 -9.70 -1.01
CA ALA A 142 -7.09 -10.62 0.05
C ALA A 142 -7.68 -12.02 -0.16
N VAL A 143 -8.94 -12.13 -0.57
CA VAL A 143 -9.56 -13.42 -0.93
C VAL A 143 -8.90 -14.03 -2.15
N ALA A 144 -8.60 -13.22 -3.17
CA ALA A 144 -7.86 -13.69 -4.35
C ALA A 144 -6.46 -14.21 -3.99
N GLU A 145 -5.74 -13.52 -3.10
CA GLU A 145 -4.45 -14.00 -2.56
C GLU A 145 -4.62 -15.30 -1.74
N ALA A 146 -5.67 -15.43 -0.93
CA ALA A 146 -5.96 -16.65 -0.18
C ALA A 146 -6.24 -17.85 -1.12
N ALA A 147 -7.00 -17.64 -2.20
CA ALA A 147 -7.26 -18.68 -3.21
C ALA A 147 -5.97 -19.16 -3.87
N VAL A 148 -5.07 -18.24 -4.26
CA VAL A 148 -3.75 -18.57 -4.79
C VAL A 148 -2.88 -19.27 -3.76
N MET A 149 -2.93 -18.82 -2.50
CA MET A 149 -2.21 -19.43 -1.40
C MET A 149 -2.67 -20.88 -1.15
N MET A 150 -4.00 -21.14 -1.11
CA MET A 150 -4.55 -22.49 -0.97
C MET A 150 -4.07 -23.40 -2.10
N HIS A 151 -4.10 -22.92 -3.35
CA HIS A 151 -3.61 -23.68 -4.51
C HIS A 151 -2.14 -24.08 -4.38
N ARG A 152 -1.28 -23.16 -3.90
CA ARG A 152 0.17 -23.39 -3.72
C ARG A 152 0.50 -24.25 -2.51
N ALA A 153 -0.26 -24.07 -1.41
CA ALA A 153 0.01 -24.73 -0.14
C ALA A 153 -0.51 -26.17 -0.09
N ASN A 154 -1.67 -26.43 -0.72
CA ASN A 154 -2.28 -27.77 -0.69
C ASN A 154 -1.64 -28.73 -1.70
N ARG A 155 -0.54 -29.35 -1.29
CA ARG A 155 0.19 -30.33 -2.11
C ARG A 155 -0.45 -31.71 -2.17
N LYS A 156 -1.51 -31.95 -1.39
CA LYS A 156 -2.22 -33.24 -1.36
C LYS A 156 -3.17 -33.39 -2.54
N VAL A 157 -3.67 -32.27 -3.07
CA VAL A 157 -4.59 -32.21 -4.22
C VAL A 157 -3.85 -31.62 -5.43
N LYS A 158 -3.66 -32.43 -6.48
CA LYS A 158 -2.84 -32.04 -7.64
C LYS A 158 -3.61 -31.41 -8.80
N ASN A 159 -4.85 -31.83 -9.03
CA ASN A 159 -5.69 -31.42 -10.17
C ASN A 159 -7.09 -31.01 -9.67
N GLY A 160 -7.13 -30.29 -8.57
CA GLY A 160 -8.38 -29.88 -7.96
C GLY A 160 -8.81 -28.48 -8.36
N PHE A 161 -9.91 -28.05 -7.78
CA PHE A 161 -10.45 -26.69 -7.89
C PHE A 161 -10.70 -26.14 -6.48
N PHE A 162 -10.93 -24.82 -6.38
CA PHE A 162 -11.53 -24.27 -5.16
C PHE A 162 -13.01 -23.96 -5.37
N ALA A 163 -13.78 -23.97 -4.29
CA ALA A 163 -15.16 -23.53 -4.32
C ALA A 163 -15.30 -22.23 -3.51
N ILE A 164 -15.96 -21.24 -4.10
CA ILE A 164 -16.25 -19.97 -3.46
C ILE A 164 -17.74 -19.84 -3.18
N ASP A 165 -18.08 -19.40 -1.97
CA ASP A 165 -19.43 -19.15 -1.54
C ASP A 165 -20.06 -18.03 -2.38
N SER A 166 -21.19 -18.32 -3.03
CA SER A 166 -21.98 -17.34 -3.77
C SER A 166 -22.51 -16.21 -2.89
N ARG A 167 -22.44 -16.38 -1.58
CA ARG A 167 -22.80 -15.37 -0.57
C ARG A 167 -21.66 -14.42 -0.23
N CYS A 168 -20.46 -14.59 -0.81
CA CYS A 168 -19.45 -13.54 -0.80
C CYS A 168 -19.95 -12.31 -1.56
N LEU A 169 -19.39 -11.16 -1.24
CA LEU A 169 -19.67 -9.91 -1.98
C LEU A 169 -19.37 -10.07 -3.47
N PRO A 170 -20.16 -9.48 -4.38
CA PRO A 170 -19.95 -9.58 -5.83
C PRO A 170 -18.52 -9.19 -6.26
N GLN A 171 -17.96 -8.14 -5.67
CA GLN A 171 -16.61 -7.69 -5.94
C GLN A 171 -15.55 -8.71 -5.48
N VAL A 172 -15.80 -9.42 -4.40
CA VAL A 172 -14.92 -10.51 -3.93
C VAL A 172 -14.88 -11.65 -4.95
N ILE A 173 -16.05 -12.06 -5.44
CA ILE A 173 -16.19 -13.12 -6.45
C ILE A 173 -15.50 -12.70 -7.75
N SER A 174 -15.75 -11.48 -8.22
CA SER A 174 -15.25 -11.00 -9.52
C SER A 174 -13.72 -10.82 -9.54
N VAL A 175 -13.14 -10.22 -8.51
CA VAL A 175 -11.68 -10.06 -8.39
C VAL A 175 -10.99 -11.43 -8.25
N THR A 176 -11.56 -12.32 -7.43
CA THR A 176 -11.02 -13.69 -7.25
C THR A 176 -11.08 -14.47 -8.56
N ARG A 177 -12.20 -14.35 -9.30
CA ARG A 177 -12.34 -14.92 -10.65
C ARG A 177 -11.25 -14.42 -11.59
N GLY A 178 -11.04 -13.09 -11.65
CA GLY A 178 -10.02 -12.49 -12.53
C GLY A 178 -8.60 -13.00 -12.22
N ARG A 179 -8.27 -13.20 -10.94
CA ARG A 179 -7.00 -13.77 -10.52
C ARG A 179 -6.89 -15.25 -10.88
N ALA A 180 -7.94 -16.04 -10.64
CA ALA A 180 -7.96 -17.47 -10.92
C ALA A 180 -7.83 -17.76 -12.42
N GLU A 181 -8.57 -17.04 -13.27
CA GLU A 181 -8.52 -17.17 -14.73
C GLU A 181 -7.13 -16.87 -15.30
N MET A 182 -6.47 -15.79 -14.85
CA MET A 182 -5.11 -15.44 -15.30
C MET A 182 -4.09 -16.53 -14.96
N LEU A 183 -4.26 -17.21 -13.83
CA LEU A 183 -3.36 -18.27 -13.37
C LEU A 183 -3.78 -19.68 -13.84
N GLY A 184 -4.91 -19.78 -14.54
CA GLY A 184 -5.47 -21.08 -14.95
C GLY A 184 -5.89 -21.96 -13.78
N ILE A 185 -6.29 -21.36 -12.65
CA ILE A 185 -6.73 -22.05 -11.45
C ILE A 185 -8.22 -22.38 -11.56
N PRO A 186 -8.63 -23.65 -11.61
CA PRO A 186 -10.04 -24.02 -11.68
C PRO A 186 -10.81 -23.65 -10.42
N PHE A 187 -12.06 -23.17 -10.57
CA PHE A 187 -12.93 -22.82 -9.44
C PHE A 187 -14.41 -23.01 -9.81
N VAL A 188 -15.23 -23.10 -8.76
CA VAL A 188 -16.69 -23.10 -8.88
C VAL A 188 -17.30 -22.13 -7.86
N ILE A 189 -18.43 -21.54 -8.23
CA ILE A 189 -19.24 -20.69 -7.33
C ILE A 189 -20.44 -21.54 -6.90
N THR A 190 -20.70 -21.60 -5.59
CA THR A 190 -21.79 -22.42 -5.03
C THR A 190 -22.29 -21.82 -3.71
N ASP A 191 -23.56 -22.03 -3.39
CA ASP A 191 -24.15 -21.60 -2.10
C ASP A 191 -23.94 -22.63 -0.97
N PHE A 192 -23.33 -23.77 -1.28
CA PHE A 192 -23.15 -24.90 -0.38
C PHE A 192 -24.43 -25.44 0.27
N SER A 193 -25.61 -25.14 -0.25
CA SER A 193 -26.88 -25.65 0.28
C SER A 193 -27.00 -27.17 0.23
N GLU A 194 -26.38 -27.79 -0.78
CA GLU A 194 -26.30 -29.26 -0.93
C GLU A 194 -24.99 -29.85 -0.36
N GLY A 195 -24.21 -29.03 0.38
CA GLY A 195 -22.89 -29.40 0.90
C GLY A 195 -21.76 -29.09 -0.07
N LEU A 196 -20.64 -29.77 0.07
CA LEU A 196 -19.45 -29.55 -0.77
C LEU A 196 -19.65 -30.14 -2.17
N PRO A 197 -19.24 -29.42 -3.23
CA PRO A 197 -19.31 -29.94 -4.61
C PRO A 197 -18.47 -31.20 -4.78
N GLU A 198 -18.87 -32.07 -5.71
CA GLU A 198 -18.12 -33.27 -6.05
C GLU A 198 -16.78 -32.96 -6.71
N GLY A 199 -15.79 -33.84 -6.61
CA GLY A 199 -14.49 -33.73 -7.22
C GLY A 199 -13.37 -33.39 -6.21
N ASP A 200 -12.17 -33.16 -6.70
CA ASP A 200 -10.99 -32.91 -5.88
C ASP A 200 -10.91 -31.43 -5.48
N LEU A 201 -11.23 -31.11 -4.25
CA LEU A 201 -11.15 -29.75 -3.69
C LEU A 201 -9.80 -29.50 -3.06
N TYR A 202 -9.06 -28.47 -3.50
CA TYR A 202 -7.91 -28.00 -2.74
C TYR A 202 -8.27 -26.93 -1.71
N GLY A 203 -9.42 -26.29 -1.85
CA GLY A 203 -9.88 -25.31 -0.87
C GLY A 203 -11.33 -24.86 -1.07
N ILE A 204 -11.89 -24.27 -0.01
CA ILE A 204 -13.18 -23.58 -0.03
C ILE A 204 -13.04 -22.19 0.57
N VAL A 205 -13.86 -21.26 0.10
CA VAL A 205 -13.99 -19.88 0.61
C VAL A 205 -15.42 -19.71 1.11
N LEU A 206 -15.61 -19.36 2.37
CA LEU A 206 -16.90 -19.20 3.05
C LEU A 206 -17.09 -17.75 3.51
N ALA A 207 -18.27 -17.18 3.31
CA ALA A 207 -18.65 -15.87 3.82
C ALA A 207 -19.19 -15.93 5.25
N TYR A 208 -18.79 -14.99 6.12
CA TYR A 208 -19.20 -14.96 7.52
C TYR A 208 -19.11 -13.53 8.13
N PRO A 209 -20.20 -12.72 8.07
CA PRO A 209 -21.51 -12.93 7.44
C PRO A 209 -21.47 -12.99 5.90
N GLY A 210 -22.61 -13.35 5.31
CA GLY A 210 -22.83 -13.28 3.87
C GLY A 210 -23.12 -11.87 3.35
N ASN A 211 -23.16 -11.71 2.01
CA ASN A 211 -23.46 -10.45 1.30
C ASN A 211 -24.84 -9.84 1.67
N GLU A 212 -25.76 -10.64 2.14
CA GLU A 212 -27.08 -10.23 2.60
C GLU A 212 -27.12 -10.01 4.13
N GLY A 213 -25.98 -10.04 4.79
CA GLY A 213 -25.85 -9.89 6.24
C GLY A 213 -26.14 -11.18 7.01
N ASP A 214 -26.57 -12.21 6.32
CA ASP A 214 -26.99 -13.49 6.90
C ASP A 214 -25.82 -14.26 7.52
N ILE A 215 -26.12 -14.90 8.64
CA ILE A 215 -25.18 -15.75 9.36
C ILE A 215 -25.70 -17.19 9.31
N ARG A 216 -24.83 -18.10 8.90
CA ARG A 216 -25.11 -19.54 8.99
C ARG A 216 -24.06 -20.25 9.83
N ASP A 217 -24.41 -21.42 10.36
CA ASP A 217 -23.41 -22.32 10.91
C ASP A 217 -22.52 -22.89 9.79
N ILE A 218 -21.27 -22.46 9.76
CA ILE A 218 -20.28 -22.91 8.77
C ILE A 218 -19.43 -24.08 9.28
N GLU A 219 -19.53 -24.45 10.56
CA GLU A 219 -18.73 -25.51 11.18
C GLU A 219 -18.88 -26.86 10.46
N PRO A 220 -20.08 -27.32 10.06
CA PRO A 220 -20.24 -28.57 9.32
C PRO A 220 -19.52 -28.57 7.96
N LEU A 221 -19.53 -27.44 7.24
CA LEU A 221 -18.82 -27.30 5.95
C LEU A 221 -17.31 -27.33 6.14
N ILE A 222 -16.81 -26.69 7.18
CA ILE A 222 -15.39 -26.70 7.54
C ILE A 222 -14.94 -28.15 7.82
N LYS A 223 -15.69 -28.89 8.66
CA LYS A 223 -15.39 -30.28 8.98
C LYS A 223 -15.38 -31.16 7.72
N ALA A 224 -16.39 -31.04 6.88
CA ALA A 224 -16.47 -31.80 5.64
C ALA A 224 -15.31 -31.48 4.68
N ALA A 225 -14.89 -30.22 4.59
CA ALA A 225 -13.74 -29.82 3.77
C ALA A 225 -12.43 -30.42 4.30
N LYS A 226 -12.23 -30.40 5.62
CA LYS A 226 -11.05 -31.01 6.28
C LYS A 226 -10.98 -32.51 6.05
N GLU A 227 -12.09 -33.22 6.12
CA GLU A 227 -12.15 -34.67 5.82
C GLU A 227 -11.69 -34.98 4.39
N ARG A 228 -11.89 -34.02 3.45
CA ARG A 228 -11.41 -34.13 2.06
C ARG A 228 -10.02 -33.54 1.84
N ASN A 229 -9.30 -33.14 2.89
CA ASN A 229 -8.01 -32.41 2.85
C ASN A 229 -8.07 -31.08 2.09
N ALA A 230 -9.21 -30.45 1.96
CA ALA A 230 -9.35 -29.11 1.44
C ALA A 230 -8.98 -28.08 2.51
N LEU A 231 -8.30 -27.01 2.12
CA LEU A 231 -8.05 -25.85 2.98
C LEU A 231 -9.29 -24.98 3.04
N VAL A 232 -9.50 -24.31 4.18
CA VAL A 232 -10.67 -23.49 4.41
C VAL A 232 -10.27 -22.05 4.66
N THR A 233 -10.76 -21.16 3.80
CA THR A 233 -10.69 -19.70 3.99
C THR A 233 -12.07 -19.19 4.43
N VAL A 234 -12.12 -18.39 5.50
CA VAL A 234 -13.31 -17.67 5.93
C VAL A 234 -13.11 -16.18 5.67
N VAL A 235 -14.04 -15.59 4.91
CA VAL A 235 -14.13 -14.13 4.71
C VAL A 235 -14.94 -13.60 5.87
N ALA A 236 -14.30 -12.94 6.84
CA ALA A 236 -14.92 -12.61 8.11
C ALA A 236 -14.90 -11.12 8.42
N ASP A 237 -15.99 -10.64 8.99
CA ASP A 237 -16.09 -9.30 9.56
C ASP A 237 -15.58 -9.33 11.01
N LEU A 238 -14.47 -8.65 11.29
CA LEU A 238 -13.84 -8.65 12.61
C LEU A 238 -14.74 -8.11 13.73
N LEU A 239 -15.66 -7.18 13.43
CA LEU A 239 -16.59 -6.67 14.44
C LEU A 239 -17.65 -7.73 14.79
N ALA A 240 -18.16 -8.44 13.79
CA ALA A 240 -19.07 -9.57 14.01
C ALA A 240 -18.42 -10.67 14.85
N LEU A 241 -17.12 -10.90 14.68
CA LEU A 241 -16.36 -11.88 15.47
C LEU A 241 -16.23 -11.54 16.95
N THR A 242 -16.62 -10.35 17.38
CA THR A 242 -16.75 -10.05 18.82
C THR A 242 -17.96 -10.71 19.46
N LEU A 243 -18.95 -11.12 18.66
CA LEU A 243 -20.19 -11.81 19.06
C LEU A 243 -20.21 -13.28 18.63
N LEU A 244 -19.60 -13.60 17.48
CA LEU A 244 -19.67 -14.90 16.82
C LEU A 244 -18.39 -15.70 17.06
N LYS A 245 -18.52 -17.03 17.08
CA LYS A 245 -17.37 -17.95 17.11
C LYS A 245 -16.33 -17.56 16.07
N SER A 246 -15.09 -17.55 16.46
CA SER A 246 -13.99 -17.18 15.56
C SER A 246 -13.73 -18.26 14.49
N PRO A 247 -13.22 -17.88 13.30
CA PRO A 247 -12.80 -18.84 12.27
C PRO A 247 -11.82 -19.90 12.79
N GLY A 248 -10.89 -19.53 13.66
CA GLY A 248 -9.92 -20.45 14.28
C GLY A 248 -10.62 -21.48 15.18
N GLU A 249 -11.56 -21.07 16.03
CA GLU A 249 -12.37 -21.97 16.86
C GLU A 249 -13.18 -22.95 16.01
N LEU A 250 -13.72 -22.48 14.86
CA LEU A 250 -14.48 -23.31 13.93
C LEU A 250 -13.58 -24.24 13.10
N GLY A 251 -12.25 -24.09 13.16
CA GLY A 251 -11.28 -24.95 12.47
C GLY A 251 -10.88 -24.49 11.06
N ALA A 252 -11.11 -23.25 10.69
CA ALA A 252 -10.62 -22.68 9.43
C ALA A 252 -9.09 -22.62 9.40
N ASP A 253 -8.49 -22.66 8.20
CA ASP A 253 -7.04 -22.52 8.01
C ASP A 253 -6.60 -21.07 7.82
N ILE A 254 -7.47 -20.30 7.19
CA ILE A 254 -7.21 -18.92 6.76
C ILE A 254 -8.46 -18.08 7.10
N ALA A 255 -8.25 -16.90 7.63
CA ALA A 255 -9.27 -15.86 7.72
C ALA A 255 -8.79 -14.62 6.96
N VAL A 256 -9.66 -14.02 6.18
CA VAL A 256 -9.43 -12.77 5.45
C VAL A 256 -10.62 -11.84 5.59
N GLY A 257 -10.40 -10.57 5.35
CA GLY A 257 -11.45 -9.55 5.40
C GLY A 257 -10.83 -8.16 5.34
N ASN A 258 -11.62 -7.15 5.69
CA ASN A 258 -11.11 -5.78 5.81
C ASN A 258 -11.36 -5.20 7.20
N THR A 259 -10.71 -4.08 7.48
CA THR A 259 -10.80 -3.37 8.76
C THR A 259 -11.37 -1.97 8.62
N GLN A 260 -12.09 -1.68 7.52
CA GLN A 260 -12.63 -0.35 7.28
C GLN A 260 -13.50 0.14 8.45
N ARG A 261 -14.38 -0.72 9.00
CA ARG A 261 -15.23 -0.36 10.14
C ARG A 261 -14.51 -0.19 11.50
N PHE A 262 -13.18 -0.41 11.52
CA PHE A 262 -12.35 -0.10 12.69
C PHE A 262 -11.85 1.35 12.62
N GLY A 263 -12.79 2.29 12.60
CA GLY A 263 -12.55 3.72 12.70
C GLY A 263 -12.08 4.41 11.41
N LEU A 264 -12.34 3.85 10.24
CA LEU A 264 -12.05 4.49 8.95
C LEU A 264 -13.33 4.91 8.24
N PRO A 265 -13.36 6.12 7.64
CA PRO A 265 -14.48 6.54 6.80
C PRO A 265 -14.54 5.72 5.51
N PHE A 266 -15.58 5.93 4.72
CA PHE A 266 -15.75 5.24 3.43
C PHE A 266 -14.67 5.57 2.41
N PHE A 267 -14.14 6.80 2.41
CA PHE A 267 -13.14 7.30 1.47
C PHE A 267 -13.49 7.02 0.00
N PHE A 268 -14.77 7.02 -0.34
CA PHE A 268 -15.28 6.68 -1.67
C PHE A 268 -14.77 5.32 -2.19
N GLY A 269 -14.55 4.36 -1.26
CA GLY A 269 -14.15 2.98 -1.58
C GLY A 269 -12.75 2.57 -1.10
N GLY A 270 -11.95 3.48 -0.62
CA GLY A 270 -10.62 3.23 -0.08
C GLY A 270 -9.80 4.51 0.07
N PRO A 271 -8.63 4.43 0.75
CA PRO A 271 -7.95 3.22 1.22
C PRO A 271 -8.49 2.68 2.55
N HIS A 272 -8.41 1.36 2.72
CA HIS A 272 -8.61 0.66 3.99
C HIS A 272 -7.73 -0.58 4.05
N ALA A 273 -7.34 -1.03 5.24
CA ALA A 273 -6.51 -2.21 5.36
C ALA A 273 -7.35 -3.49 5.32
N ALA A 274 -6.98 -4.40 4.43
CA ALA A 274 -7.40 -5.79 4.52
C ALA A 274 -6.42 -6.58 5.40
N TYR A 275 -6.83 -7.75 5.84
CA TYR A 275 -6.03 -8.64 6.65
C TYR A 275 -6.05 -10.07 6.11
N MET A 276 -5.03 -10.82 6.51
CA MET A 276 -5.01 -12.27 6.41
C MET A 276 -4.42 -12.83 7.70
N ALA A 277 -5.13 -13.80 8.30
CA ALA A 277 -4.62 -14.61 9.40
C ALA A 277 -4.60 -16.08 9.00
N VAL A 278 -3.64 -16.83 9.54
CA VAL A 278 -3.41 -18.23 9.20
C VAL A 278 -2.99 -19.04 10.42
N HIS A 279 -3.15 -20.35 10.34
CA HIS A 279 -2.55 -21.27 11.29
C HIS A 279 -1.01 -21.23 11.25
N LYS A 280 -0.39 -21.48 12.39
CA LYS A 280 1.05 -21.68 12.51
C LYS A 280 1.54 -22.78 11.54
N GLY A 281 2.63 -22.49 10.85
CA GLY A 281 3.18 -23.34 9.79
C GLY A 281 2.81 -22.89 8.37
N MET A 282 1.86 -21.97 8.20
CA MET A 282 1.49 -21.39 6.91
C MET A 282 2.16 -20.04 6.63
N GLU A 283 2.85 -19.45 7.59
CA GLU A 283 3.46 -18.11 7.52
C GLU A 283 4.42 -17.93 6.33
N ARG A 284 5.09 -19.02 5.91
CA ARG A 284 6.03 -18.95 4.77
C ARG A 284 5.34 -18.88 3.40
N THR A 285 4.05 -19.13 3.34
CA THR A 285 3.24 -19.08 2.10
C THR A 285 2.29 -17.88 2.09
N MET A 286 2.16 -17.19 3.22
CA MET A 286 1.27 -16.04 3.39
C MET A 286 1.79 -14.82 2.61
N PRO A 287 0.94 -14.07 1.87
CA PRO A 287 1.29 -12.80 1.27
C PRO A 287 1.35 -11.67 2.32
N GLY A 288 1.93 -10.55 1.92
CA GLY A 288 2.04 -9.38 2.77
C GLY A 288 3.19 -9.45 3.79
N ARG A 289 3.44 -8.32 4.45
CA ARG A 289 4.51 -8.20 5.43
C ARG A 289 4.12 -8.78 6.77
N LEU A 290 5.12 -9.29 7.48
CA LEU A 290 5.02 -9.75 8.86
C LEU A 290 5.95 -8.92 9.73
N VAL A 291 5.43 -8.37 10.81
CA VAL A 291 6.24 -7.82 11.90
C VAL A 291 6.54 -8.95 12.89
N GLY A 292 7.78 -9.04 13.29
CA GLY A 292 8.23 -10.01 14.29
C GLY A 292 9.10 -9.35 15.36
N VAL A 293 9.25 -10.06 16.46
CA VAL A 293 10.07 -9.65 17.60
C VAL A 293 11.44 -10.29 17.51
N SER A 294 12.49 -9.53 17.79
CA SER A 294 13.87 -9.97 17.91
C SER A 294 14.51 -9.27 19.12
N LYS A 295 15.84 -9.25 19.15
CA LYS A 295 16.63 -8.55 20.16
C LYS A 295 17.63 -7.63 19.47
N ASP A 296 17.94 -6.52 20.14
CA ASP A 296 19.04 -5.65 19.74
C ASP A 296 20.38 -6.14 20.30
N SER A 297 21.46 -5.42 20.00
CA SER A 297 22.82 -5.72 20.47
C SER A 297 22.99 -5.66 21.99
N ALA A 298 22.08 -5.01 22.71
CA ALA A 298 22.05 -4.98 24.18
C ALA A 298 21.14 -6.06 24.79
N GLY A 299 20.49 -6.90 23.94
CA GLY A 299 19.56 -7.94 24.38
C GLY A 299 18.13 -7.46 24.63
N LYS A 300 17.83 -6.19 24.38
CA LYS A 300 16.47 -5.64 24.52
C LYS A 300 15.55 -6.16 23.41
N PRO A 301 14.24 -6.34 23.68
CA PRO A 301 13.25 -6.61 22.65
C PRO A 301 13.28 -5.52 21.58
N ALA A 302 13.21 -5.93 20.31
CA ALA A 302 13.22 -5.04 19.16
C ALA A 302 12.34 -5.60 18.04
N TYR A 303 11.55 -4.74 17.41
CA TYR A 303 10.67 -5.11 16.32
C TYR A 303 11.37 -5.02 14.97
N ARG A 304 10.95 -5.87 14.03
CA ARG A 304 11.47 -5.89 12.66
C ARG A 304 10.49 -6.51 11.69
N LEU A 305 10.67 -6.27 10.38
CA LEU A 305 10.01 -7.08 9.36
C LEU A 305 10.62 -8.48 9.36
N ALA A 306 9.76 -9.49 9.49
CA ALA A 306 10.16 -10.88 9.61
C ALA A 306 9.95 -11.65 8.30
N LEU A 307 10.71 -12.74 8.10
CA LEU A 307 10.57 -13.66 6.98
C LEU A 307 10.59 -12.97 5.59
N GLN A 308 11.37 -11.90 5.41
CA GLN A 308 11.45 -11.12 4.18
C GLN A 308 11.88 -11.95 2.95
N THR A 309 12.47 -13.13 3.17
CA THR A 309 12.82 -14.07 2.10
C THR A 309 11.63 -14.56 1.28
N ARG A 310 10.38 -14.30 1.70
CA ARG A 310 9.15 -14.59 0.94
C ARG A 310 8.83 -13.50 -0.08
N GLU A 311 9.34 -12.28 0.13
CA GLU A 311 8.93 -11.07 -0.57
C GLU A 311 9.56 -10.94 -1.96
N GLN A 312 8.94 -10.15 -2.83
CA GLN A 312 9.29 -9.99 -4.24
C GLN A 312 10.69 -9.39 -4.46
N HIS A 313 11.17 -8.52 -3.56
CA HIS A 313 12.51 -7.92 -3.68
C HIS A 313 13.64 -8.95 -3.50
N ILE A 314 13.35 -10.11 -2.90
CA ILE A 314 14.31 -11.23 -2.75
C ILE A 314 14.01 -12.34 -3.75
N ARG A 315 12.75 -12.78 -3.84
CA ARG A 315 12.37 -13.98 -4.61
C ARG A 315 11.95 -13.71 -6.05
N ARG A 316 11.68 -12.46 -6.43
CA ARG A 316 11.27 -12.08 -7.79
C ARG A 316 10.05 -12.89 -8.26
N GLU A 317 10.11 -13.57 -9.42
CA GLU A 317 9.03 -14.40 -9.97
C GLU A 317 8.62 -15.60 -9.07
N LYS A 318 9.42 -15.94 -8.08
CA LYS A 318 9.13 -17.02 -7.12
C LYS A 318 8.56 -16.54 -5.79
N ALA A 319 8.25 -15.24 -5.70
CA ALA A 319 7.66 -14.66 -4.50
C ALA A 319 6.25 -15.23 -4.23
N THR A 320 5.79 -15.08 -2.99
CA THR A 320 4.43 -15.49 -2.60
C THR A 320 3.37 -14.58 -3.22
N SER A 321 3.69 -13.29 -3.40
CA SER A 321 2.84 -12.26 -4.01
C SER A 321 3.72 -11.16 -4.61
N ASN A 322 3.12 -10.26 -5.39
CA ASN A 322 3.78 -9.06 -5.89
C ASN A 322 3.61 -7.83 -4.96
N ILE A 323 2.88 -7.94 -3.85
CA ILE A 323 2.59 -6.83 -2.95
C ILE A 323 3.89 -6.23 -2.39
N CYS A 324 4.04 -4.90 -2.59
CA CYS A 324 5.13 -4.09 -2.05
C CYS A 324 4.56 -3.02 -1.11
N THR A 325 3.88 -2.02 -1.63
CA THR A 325 3.09 -1.07 -0.85
C THR A 325 1.75 -1.71 -0.50
N ALA A 326 1.36 -1.65 0.78
CA ALA A 326 0.11 -2.18 1.30
C ALA A 326 -0.74 -1.04 1.88
N GLN A 327 -1.36 -1.20 3.04
CA GLN A 327 -2.24 -0.21 3.68
C GLN A 327 -1.81 0.05 5.13
N ALA A 328 -0.51 0.31 5.34
CA ALA A 328 0.08 0.37 6.67
C ALA A 328 -0.55 1.46 7.57
N LEU A 329 -0.72 2.68 7.06
CA LEU A 329 -1.31 3.77 7.85
C LEU A 329 -2.73 3.43 8.32
N LEU A 330 -3.52 2.81 7.43
CA LEU A 330 -4.90 2.41 7.74
C LEU A 330 -4.94 1.25 8.74
N ALA A 331 -3.99 0.33 8.65
CA ALA A 331 -3.81 -0.75 9.64
C ALA A 331 -3.44 -0.19 11.02
N ILE A 332 -2.59 0.83 11.07
CA ILE A 332 -2.24 1.53 12.32
C ILE A 332 -3.48 2.16 12.96
N VAL A 333 -4.33 2.82 12.16
CA VAL A 333 -5.60 3.37 12.66
C VAL A 333 -6.51 2.27 13.19
N ALA A 334 -6.68 1.17 12.44
CA ALA A 334 -7.55 0.06 12.84
C ALA A 334 -7.07 -0.63 14.14
N GLY A 335 -5.76 -0.86 14.27
CA GLY A 335 -5.17 -1.39 15.50
C GLY A 335 -5.35 -0.45 16.69
N ALA A 336 -5.12 0.85 16.49
CA ALA A 336 -5.32 1.87 17.53
C ALA A 336 -6.81 2.00 17.92
N TYR A 337 -7.75 1.87 16.97
CA TYR A 337 -9.20 1.83 17.23
C TYR A 337 -9.55 0.64 18.14
N ALA A 338 -9.03 -0.54 17.83
CA ALA A 338 -9.25 -1.73 18.66
C ALA A 338 -8.71 -1.55 20.08
N MET A 339 -7.53 -0.94 20.23
CA MET A 339 -6.94 -0.63 21.54
C MET A 339 -7.74 0.41 22.32
N TYR A 340 -8.22 1.45 21.62
CA TYR A 340 -8.97 2.55 22.23
C TYR A 340 -10.33 2.08 22.79
N HIS A 341 -11.04 1.23 22.05
CA HIS A 341 -12.32 0.64 22.50
C HIS A 341 -12.12 -0.56 23.44
N GLY A 342 -11.06 -1.35 23.21
CA GLY A 342 -10.84 -2.60 23.93
C GLY A 342 -11.93 -3.66 23.65
N PRO A 343 -11.79 -4.87 24.16
CA PRO A 343 -12.71 -5.95 23.87
C PRO A 343 -14.17 -5.65 24.27
N GLU A 344 -14.39 -5.01 25.41
CA GLU A 344 -15.75 -4.67 25.87
C GLU A 344 -16.37 -3.56 25.02
N GLY A 345 -15.59 -2.56 24.61
CA GLY A 345 -16.08 -1.47 23.75
C GLY A 345 -16.46 -1.98 22.37
N LEU A 346 -15.63 -2.82 21.74
CA LEU A 346 -15.94 -3.44 20.45
C LEU A 346 -17.20 -4.33 20.55
N ARG A 347 -17.31 -5.15 21.58
CA ARG A 347 -18.51 -5.99 21.82
C ARG A 347 -19.75 -5.13 22.03
N ALA A 348 -19.65 -4.00 22.74
CA ALA A 348 -20.77 -3.09 22.94
C ALA A 348 -21.21 -2.43 21.61
N ILE A 349 -20.26 -2.04 20.75
CA ILE A 349 -20.56 -1.54 19.41
C ILE A 349 -21.29 -2.61 18.60
N ALA A 350 -20.74 -3.83 18.50
CA ALA A 350 -21.33 -4.92 17.75
C ALA A 350 -22.75 -5.27 18.23
N ASN A 351 -22.96 -5.37 19.54
CA ASN A 351 -24.28 -5.63 20.12
C ASN A 351 -25.30 -4.54 19.77
N ARG A 352 -24.86 -3.25 19.83
CA ARG A 352 -25.73 -2.14 19.46
C ARG A 352 -26.15 -2.19 18.00
N LEU A 353 -25.21 -2.51 17.09
CA LEU A 353 -25.51 -2.65 15.66
C LEU A 353 -26.48 -3.78 15.40
N HIS A 354 -26.24 -4.96 15.97
CA HIS A 354 -27.12 -6.12 15.85
C HIS A 354 -28.51 -5.83 16.42
N THR A 355 -28.61 -5.29 17.65
CA THR A 355 -29.89 -4.94 18.28
C THR A 355 -30.67 -3.93 17.42
N ASN A 356 -30.02 -2.90 16.88
CA ASN A 356 -30.66 -1.93 16.02
C ASN A 356 -31.14 -2.54 14.70
N ALA A 357 -30.36 -3.44 14.09
CA ALA A 357 -30.78 -4.18 12.90
C ALA A 357 -32.02 -5.07 13.20
N ALA A 358 -32.01 -5.76 14.32
CA ALA A 358 -33.16 -6.58 14.79
C ALA A 358 -34.39 -5.72 15.02
N ARG A 359 -34.26 -4.53 15.60
CA ARG A 359 -35.39 -3.58 15.77
C ARG A 359 -35.96 -3.13 14.42
N VAL A 360 -35.09 -2.82 13.44
CA VAL A 360 -35.50 -2.46 12.08
C VAL A 360 -36.24 -3.62 11.43
N ALA A 361 -35.71 -4.84 11.50
CA ALA A 361 -36.36 -6.05 10.99
C ALA A 361 -37.73 -6.29 11.61
N THR A 362 -37.85 -6.20 12.94
CA THR A 362 -39.10 -6.33 13.69
C THR A 362 -40.14 -5.33 13.24
N ALA A 363 -39.74 -4.05 13.11
CA ALA A 363 -40.66 -2.98 12.73
C ALA A 363 -41.16 -3.13 11.28
N LEU A 364 -40.28 -3.51 10.34
CA LEU A 364 -40.66 -3.69 8.94
C LEU A 364 -41.50 -4.99 8.74
N LYS A 365 -41.21 -6.03 9.49
CA LYS A 365 -42.05 -7.23 9.52
C LYS A 365 -43.47 -6.91 10.01
N ALA A 366 -43.60 -6.12 11.08
CA ALA A 366 -44.88 -5.64 11.59
C ALA A 366 -45.62 -4.73 10.59
N ALA A 367 -44.90 -4.02 9.72
CA ALA A 367 -45.44 -3.23 8.63
C ALA A 367 -45.88 -4.07 7.40
N GLY A 368 -45.68 -5.40 7.44
CA GLY A 368 -46.14 -6.32 6.42
C GLY A 368 -45.10 -6.69 5.34
N TYR A 369 -43.82 -6.33 5.54
CA TYR A 369 -42.73 -6.79 4.68
C TYR A 369 -42.22 -8.17 5.10
N GLY A 370 -41.72 -8.95 4.15
CA GLY A 370 -40.92 -10.14 4.44
C GLY A 370 -39.50 -9.71 4.88
N ILE A 371 -38.91 -10.51 5.75
CA ILE A 371 -37.49 -10.41 6.12
C ILE A 371 -36.83 -11.68 5.63
N ALA A 372 -35.82 -11.55 4.75
CA ALA A 372 -35.26 -12.68 4.02
C ALA A 372 -34.55 -13.70 4.93
N HIS A 373 -33.95 -13.25 6.02
CA HIS A 373 -33.16 -14.06 6.94
C HIS A 373 -33.60 -13.86 8.39
N ASP A 374 -33.69 -14.95 9.15
CA ASP A 374 -33.96 -14.90 10.59
C ASP A 374 -32.69 -14.67 11.42
N THR A 375 -31.52 -14.95 10.86
CA THR A 375 -30.21 -14.78 11.52
C THR A 375 -29.31 -13.91 10.69
N PHE A 376 -28.93 -12.74 11.22
CA PHE A 376 -28.09 -11.75 10.56
C PHE A 376 -27.27 -10.98 11.61
N PHE A 377 -26.24 -10.25 11.16
CA PHE A 377 -25.45 -9.41 12.05
C PHE A 377 -26.02 -7.98 12.11
N ASP A 378 -25.68 -7.12 11.16
CA ASP A 378 -26.03 -5.70 11.14
C ASP A 378 -26.80 -5.29 9.88
N THR A 379 -26.99 -6.19 8.95
CA THR A 379 -27.63 -5.96 7.66
C THR A 379 -28.89 -6.78 7.55
N VAL A 380 -29.99 -6.10 7.23
CA VAL A 380 -31.34 -6.67 7.08
C VAL A 380 -31.74 -6.62 5.62
N VAL A 381 -32.16 -7.75 5.05
CA VAL A 381 -32.73 -7.79 3.71
C VAL A 381 -34.27 -7.85 3.81
N VAL A 382 -34.91 -6.86 3.18
CA VAL A 382 -36.36 -6.67 3.20
C VAL A 382 -36.93 -7.09 1.86
N GLU A 383 -37.94 -7.98 1.88
CA GLU A 383 -38.69 -8.41 0.70
C GLU A 383 -39.77 -7.38 0.35
N ALA A 384 -39.55 -6.69 -0.74
CA ALA A 384 -40.37 -5.54 -1.16
C ALA A 384 -41.49 -5.87 -2.18
N ALA A 385 -41.56 -7.09 -2.67
CA ALA A 385 -42.62 -7.58 -3.60
C ALA A 385 -42.85 -6.62 -4.81
N GLY A 386 -41.79 -6.29 -5.55
CA GLY A 386 -41.82 -5.37 -6.72
C GLY A 386 -41.79 -3.89 -6.35
N ARG A 387 -41.53 -3.53 -5.07
CA ARG A 387 -41.51 -2.15 -4.57
C ARG A 387 -40.12 -1.68 -4.13
N ALA A 388 -39.06 -2.35 -4.55
CA ALA A 388 -37.70 -1.99 -4.11
C ALA A 388 -37.35 -0.54 -4.44
N ASP A 389 -37.65 -0.06 -5.66
CA ASP A 389 -37.40 1.31 -6.07
C ASP A 389 -38.21 2.34 -5.26
N GLU A 390 -39.44 2.02 -4.86
CA GLU A 390 -40.26 2.84 -3.96
C GLU A 390 -39.62 2.94 -2.58
N LEU A 391 -39.13 1.83 -2.01
CA LEU A 391 -38.50 1.85 -0.70
C LEU A 391 -37.19 2.63 -0.71
N VAL A 392 -36.37 2.46 -1.76
CA VAL A 392 -35.14 3.27 -1.95
C VAL A 392 -35.45 4.76 -2.01
N ALA A 393 -36.48 5.16 -2.80
CA ALA A 393 -36.89 6.56 -2.90
C ALA A 393 -37.37 7.12 -1.55
N LYS A 394 -38.19 6.37 -0.80
CA LYS A 394 -38.67 6.78 0.53
C LYS A 394 -37.53 6.91 1.55
N ALA A 395 -36.57 5.98 1.53
CA ALA A 395 -35.38 6.08 2.36
C ALA A 395 -34.56 7.32 2.03
N LEU A 396 -34.38 7.60 0.74
CA LEU A 396 -33.69 8.80 0.26
C LEU A 396 -34.39 10.08 0.68
N GLU A 397 -35.71 10.16 0.63
CA GLU A 397 -36.50 11.29 1.15
C GLU A 397 -36.30 11.49 2.66
N ALA A 398 -36.04 10.42 3.41
CA ALA A 398 -35.65 10.46 4.82
C ALA A 398 -34.16 10.74 5.06
N GLY A 399 -33.38 11.02 4.01
CA GLY A 399 -31.94 11.32 4.09
C GLY A 399 -31.05 10.10 4.26
N VAL A 400 -31.53 8.90 3.88
CA VAL A 400 -30.82 7.63 4.06
C VAL A 400 -30.66 6.93 2.72
N ASN A 401 -29.45 6.46 2.41
CA ASN A 401 -29.20 5.54 1.30
C ASN A 401 -29.28 4.09 1.81
N ILE A 402 -30.12 3.30 1.16
CA ILE A 402 -30.22 1.85 1.38
C ILE A 402 -29.85 1.10 0.10
N ARG A 403 -29.46 -0.14 0.22
CA ARG A 403 -29.03 -0.96 -0.92
C ARG A 403 -30.24 -1.53 -1.68
N ARG A 404 -30.22 -1.38 -2.99
CA ARG A 404 -31.12 -2.09 -3.91
C ARG A 404 -30.45 -3.40 -4.37
N PHE A 405 -30.97 -4.56 -4.01
CA PHE A 405 -30.50 -5.83 -4.55
C PHE A 405 -31.09 -6.11 -5.93
N ASP A 406 -32.42 -6.10 -6.02
CA ASP A 406 -33.19 -6.34 -7.24
C ASP A 406 -34.55 -5.63 -7.15
N GLU A 407 -35.48 -5.94 -8.04
CA GLU A 407 -36.82 -5.35 -8.05
C GLU A 407 -37.66 -5.70 -6.80
N ASN A 408 -37.32 -6.81 -6.13
CA ASN A 408 -38.08 -7.36 -5.01
C ASN A 408 -37.40 -7.20 -3.65
N ARG A 409 -36.12 -6.76 -3.60
CA ARG A 409 -35.33 -6.79 -2.35
C ARG A 409 -34.51 -5.53 -2.15
N VAL A 410 -34.50 -5.05 -0.92
CA VAL A 410 -33.59 -3.97 -0.47
C VAL A 410 -32.82 -4.41 0.76
N GLY A 411 -31.62 -3.88 0.96
CA GLY A 411 -30.77 -4.11 2.13
C GLY A 411 -30.60 -2.85 2.95
N ILE A 412 -30.61 -3.00 4.27
CA ILE A 412 -30.40 -1.93 5.24
C ILE A 412 -29.29 -2.35 6.18
N SER A 413 -28.12 -1.72 6.06
CA SER A 413 -26.95 -1.99 6.90
C SER A 413 -26.83 -0.92 7.98
N VAL A 414 -26.95 -1.32 9.23
CA VAL A 414 -26.88 -0.40 10.37
C VAL A 414 -25.41 -0.14 10.71
N GLY A 415 -25.04 1.13 10.82
CA GLY A 415 -23.68 1.54 11.11
C GLY A 415 -23.52 2.21 12.47
N GLU A 416 -22.29 2.54 12.83
CA GLU A 416 -21.93 3.00 14.18
C GLU A 416 -22.53 4.34 14.55
N SER A 417 -22.64 5.29 13.59
CA SER A 417 -23.21 6.61 13.80
C SER A 417 -24.74 6.68 13.73
N HIS A 418 -25.40 5.57 13.37
CA HIS A 418 -26.84 5.53 13.16
C HIS A 418 -27.60 5.50 14.49
N GLY A 419 -27.96 6.72 14.98
CA GLY A 419 -28.69 6.91 16.22
C GLY A 419 -30.20 6.68 16.12
N GLU A 420 -30.90 6.73 17.27
CA GLU A 420 -32.32 6.44 17.45
C GLU A 420 -33.21 7.26 16.50
N GLU A 421 -32.99 8.57 16.39
CA GLU A 421 -33.82 9.46 15.54
C GLU A 421 -33.73 9.11 14.06
N LEU A 422 -32.52 8.74 13.58
CA LEU A 422 -32.30 8.34 12.19
C LEU A 422 -33.03 7.02 11.88
N LEU A 423 -32.88 6.02 12.75
CA LEU A 423 -33.53 4.72 12.60
C LEU A 423 -35.04 4.84 12.63
N LYS A 424 -35.57 5.67 13.55
CA LYS A 424 -37.00 5.97 13.64
C LYS A 424 -37.51 6.63 12.36
N GLY A 425 -36.83 7.68 11.88
CA GLY A 425 -37.19 8.37 10.65
C GLY A 425 -37.19 7.44 9.43
N LEU A 426 -36.21 6.58 9.29
CA LEU A 426 -36.15 5.58 8.21
C LEU A 426 -37.32 4.61 8.29
N VAL A 427 -37.54 4.00 9.47
CA VAL A 427 -38.61 3.00 9.66
C VAL A 427 -40.00 3.62 9.43
N GLU A 428 -40.23 4.84 9.89
CA GLU A 428 -41.49 5.57 9.63
C GLU A 428 -41.68 5.85 8.14
N ALA A 429 -40.64 6.29 7.42
CA ALA A 429 -40.68 6.52 5.96
C ALA A 429 -41.05 5.24 5.19
N LEU A 430 -40.58 4.09 5.70
CA LEU A 430 -40.87 2.78 5.11
C LEU A 430 -42.26 2.19 5.59
N GLY A 431 -42.98 2.95 6.41
CA GLY A 431 -44.34 2.59 6.87
C GLY A 431 -44.41 1.74 8.13
N GLY A 432 -43.30 1.62 8.85
CA GLY A 432 -43.23 0.90 10.12
C GLY A 432 -43.27 1.82 11.35
N THR A 433 -43.10 1.24 12.51
CA THR A 433 -42.93 1.96 13.78
C THR A 433 -41.82 1.29 14.56
N LEU A 434 -40.74 2.03 14.84
CA LEU A 434 -39.56 1.51 15.54
C LEU A 434 -39.92 1.20 17.02
N GLY A 435 -39.67 -0.03 17.43
CA GLY A 435 -39.89 -0.53 18.79
C GLY A 435 -38.73 -1.36 19.28
N GLU A 436 -39.00 -2.24 20.23
CA GLU A 436 -38.00 -3.24 20.68
C GLU A 436 -37.82 -4.34 19.65
N ALA A 437 -36.65 -5.01 19.69
CA ALA A 437 -36.36 -6.16 18.84
C ALA A 437 -37.21 -7.38 19.25
N ASP A 438 -37.65 -8.17 18.27
CA ASP A 438 -38.25 -9.48 18.51
C ASP A 438 -37.14 -10.50 18.79
N ALA A 439 -37.31 -11.32 19.83
CA ALA A 439 -36.36 -12.36 20.24
C ALA A 439 -36.08 -13.40 19.13
N GLN A 440 -36.92 -13.49 18.08
CA GLN A 440 -36.65 -14.37 16.94
C GLN A 440 -35.38 -13.98 16.15
N TYR A 441 -34.93 -12.72 16.30
CA TYR A 441 -33.72 -12.21 15.66
C TYR A 441 -32.49 -12.20 16.58
N ASP A 442 -32.63 -12.75 17.81
CA ASP A 442 -31.46 -12.98 18.66
C ASP A 442 -30.50 -13.96 18.00
N LEU A 443 -29.21 -13.73 18.14
CA LEU A 443 -28.21 -14.65 17.62
C LEU A 443 -28.32 -16.01 18.33
N PRO A 444 -28.35 -17.14 17.59
CA PRO A 444 -28.40 -18.47 18.16
C PRO A 444 -27.23 -18.74 19.10
N ALA A 445 -27.51 -19.34 20.27
CA ALA A 445 -26.51 -19.57 21.31
C ALA A 445 -25.29 -20.40 20.81
N GLU A 446 -25.53 -21.32 19.87
CA GLU A 446 -24.52 -22.17 19.26
C GLU A 446 -23.55 -21.43 18.37
N LEU A 447 -23.90 -20.23 17.90
CA LEU A 447 -23.04 -19.35 17.07
C LEU A 447 -22.29 -18.34 17.92
N LEU A 448 -22.70 -18.13 19.16
CA LEU A 448 -22.08 -17.09 19.99
C LEU A 448 -20.68 -17.45 20.43
N ARG A 449 -19.84 -16.43 20.44
CA ARG A 449 -18.47 -16.48 20.98
C ARG A 449 -18.50 -16.56 22.50
N THR A 450 -17.82 -17.54 23.05
CA THR A 450 -17.77 -17.79 24.51
C THR A 450 -16.37 -17.68 25.10
N ASP A 451 -15.34 -17.62 24.28
CA ASP A 451 -13.96 -17.43 24.70
C ASP A 451 -13.66 -15.97 25.04
N ASP A 452 -12.66 -15.78 25.88
CA ASP A 452 -12.06 -14.47 26.12
C ASP A 452 -11.06 -14.15 24.99
N TYR A 453 -11.10 -12.93 24.47
CA TYR A 453 -10.22 -12.46 23.40
C TYR A 453 -9.63 -11.09 23.74
N MET A 454 -8.58 -10.69 23.05
CA MET A 454 -7.86 -9.43 23.27
C MET A 454 -7.43 -9.26 24.73
N GLN A 455 -6.85 -10.33 25.29
CA GLN A 455 -6.44 -10.38 26.70
C GLN A 455 -5.11 -9.67 26.97
N HIS A 456 -4.31 -9.38 25.93
CA HIS A 456 -3.06 -8.69 26.10
C HIS A 456 -3.27 -7.29 26.72
N PRO A 457 -2.44 -6.87 27.70
CA PRO A 457 -2.59 -5.57 28.38
C PRO A 457 -2.70 -4.35 27.48
N ILE A 458 -2.14 -4.41 26.26
CA ILE A 458 -2.22 -3.34 25.25
C ILE A 458 -3.66 -2.93 24.94
N PHE A 459 -4.61 -3.87 24.99
CA PHE A 459 -6.03 -3.65 24.70
C PHE A 459 -6.81 -3.10 25.89
N HIS A 460 -6.17 -2.95 27.05
CA HIS A 460 -6.81 -2.49 28.28
C HIS A 460 -6.21 -1.18 28.81
N LYS A 461 -5.03 -0.76 28.32
CA LYS A 461 -4.25 0.35 28.85
C LYS A 461 -4.61 1.70 28.23
N TYR A 462 -4.70 1.79 26.91
CA TYR A 462 -4.78 3.07 26.19
C TYR A 462 -6.22 3.47 25.83
N ARG A 463 -7.12 3.42 26.83
CA ARG A 463 -8.56 3.65 26.65
C ARG A 463 -9.00 5.07 26.98
N SER A 464 -8.17 5.88 27.62
CA SER A 464 -8.41 7.29 27.83
C SER A 464 -7.78 8.14 26.73
N GLU A 465 -8.41 9.28 26.44
CA GLU A 465 -7.94 10.26 25.44
C GLU A 465 -6.47 10.63 25.69
N THR A 466 -6.12 10.92 26.95
CA THR A 466 -4.77 11.33 27.36
C THR A 466 -3.74 10.21 27.17
N GLU A 467 -4.07 8.98 27.56
CA GLU A 467 -3.15 7.84 27.44
C GLU A 467 -2.93 7.49 25.96
N MET A 468 -3.98 7.47 25.17
CA MET A 468 -3.87 7.20 23.73
C MET A 468 -3.02 8.28 23.03
N MET A 469 -3.29 9.57 23.27
CA MET A 469 -2.51 10.66 22.70
C MET A 469 -1.02 10.56 23.05
N ARG A 470 -0.70 10.27 24.32
CA ARG A 470 0.70 10.11 24.78
C ARG A 470 1.35 8.88 24.17
N TYR A 471 0.61 7.79 24.04
CA TYR A 471 1.11 6.56 23.40
C TYR A 471 1.44 6.80 21.94
N LEU A 472 0.55 7.42 21.17
CA LEU A 472 0.80 7.74 19.76
C LEU A 472 2.00 8.68 19.61
N ARG A 473 2.16 9.66 20.50
CA ARG A 473 3.34 10.51 20.52
C ARG A 473 4.61 9.72 20.83
N HIS A 474 4.56 8.82 21.79
CA HIS A 474 5.68 7.95 22.13
C HIS A 474 6.10 7.05 20.95
N LEU A 475 5.14 6.53 20.17
CA LEU A 475 5.44 5.78 18.96
C LEU A 475 6.13 6.65 17.90
N ALA A 476 5.58 7.84 17.63
CA ALA A 476 6.17 8.76 16.65
C ALA A 476 7.59 9.22 17.04
N ASP A 477 7.87 9.36 18.32
CA ASP A 477 9.21 9.77 18.81
C ASP A 477 10.29 8.72 18.60
N LYS A 478 9.91 7.44 18.47
CA LYS A 478 10.85 6.34 18.15
C LYS A 478 11.28 6.31 16.68
N ASP A 479 10.60 7.04 15.81
CA ASP A 479 10.71 6.90 14.37
C ASP A 479 11.36 8.11 13.70
N LEU A 480 11.96 7.88 12.53
CA LEU A 480 12.30 8.94 11.59
C LEU A 480 11.25 9.00 10.47
N ALA A 481 10.82 10.23 10.17
CA ALA A 481 9.90 10.57 9.10
C ALA A 481 10.33 11.92 8.48
N LEU A 482 9.68 12.34 7.39
CA LEU A 482 10.08 13.56 6.66
C LEU A 482 9.93 14.85 7.49
N ASP A 483 9.14 14.83 8.56
CA ASP A 483 9.02 15.95 9.50
C ASP A 483 10.26 16.15 10.38
N ARG A 484 11.23 15.22 10.33
CA ARG A 484 12.48 15.27 11.07
C ARG A 484 13.71 15.38 10.19
N THR A 485 13.73 14.71 9.04
CA THR A 485 14.93 14.55 8.22
C THR A 485 14.59 14.11 6.81
N MET A 486 15.49 14.32 5.87
CA MET A 486 15.43 13.73 4.54
C MET A 486 15.38 12.20 4.61
N ILE A 487 14.63 11.58 3.72
CA ILE A 487 14.60 10.14 3.47
C ILE A 487 15.10 9.87 2.04
N PRO A 488 16.41 9.72 1.83
CA PRO A 488 17.02 9.67 0.50
C PRO A 488 16.97 8.27 -0.12
N LEU A 489 15.78 7.69 -0.19
CA LEU A 489 15.59 6.33 -0.67
C LEU A 489 15.54 6.26 -2.20
N GLY A 490 16.52 5.63 -2.81
CA GLY A 490 16.56 5.39 -4.26
C GLY A 490 15.44 4.48 -4.76
N SER A 491 14.91 4.85 -5.91
CA SER A 491 13.73 4.35 -6.60
C SER A 491 12.44 4.48 -5.77
N CYS A 492 12.42 5.42 -4.83
CA CYS A 492 11.23 5.77 -4.07
C CYS A 492 11.25 7.26 -3.72
N THR A 493 10.63 8.07 -4.54
CA THR A 493 10.52 9.52 -4.33
C THR A 493 9.79 9.81 -3.03
N MET A 494 10.53 10.27 -2.03
CA MET A 494 10.03 10.64 -0.70
C MET A 494 9.94 12.16 -0.59
N LYS A 495 9.11 12.78 -1.43
CA LYS A 495 8.89 14.22 -1.34
C LYS A 495 7.95 14.58 -0.19
N LEU A 496 8.15 15.75 0.39
CA LEU A 496 7.29 16.25 1.45
C LEU A 496 5.86 16.51 0.91
N ASN A 497 4.88 16.08 1.70
CA ASN A 497 3.47 16.33 1.46
C ASN A 497 3.08 17.65 2.11
N ALA A 498 2.58 18.60 1.33
CA ALA A 498 2.16 19.88 1.88
C ALA A 498 0.87 19.75 2.70
N ALA A 499 0.72 20.55 3.74
CA ALA A 499 -0.46 20.51 4.61
C ALA A 499 -1.76 20.78 3.83
N ALA A 500 -1.73 21.73 2.89
CA ALA A 500 -2.87 22.02 2.03
C ALA A 500 -3.27 20.88 1.10
N GLU A 501 -2.32 20.02 0.71
CA GLU A 501 -2.59 18.82 -0.08
C GLU A 501 -3.33 17.76 0.75
N MET A 502 -2.99 17.67 2.04
CA MET A 502 -3.54 16.67 2.95
C MET A 502 -4.92 17.08 3.51
N GLU A 503 -5.22 18.36 3.63
CA GLU A 503 -6.41 18.85 4.31
C GLU A 503 -7.74 18.30 3.77
N PRO A 504 -7.98 18.23 2.45
CA PRO A 504 -9.28 17.82 1.91
C PRO A 504 -9.67 16.38 2.19
N ILE A 505 -8.72 15.48 2.42
CA ILE A 505 -9.03 14.05 2.64
C ILE A 505 -9.84 13.80 3.92
N SER A 506 -9.79 14.72 4.88
CA SER A 506 -10.53 14.64 6.14
C SER A 506 -11.90 15.33 6.11
N TRP A 507 -12.23 16.00 5.02
CA TRP A 507 -13.54 16.67 4.91
C TRP A 507 -14.65 15.64 4.75
N PRO A 508 -15.77 15.77 5.48
CA PRO A 508 -16.87 14.79 5.39
C PRO A 508 -17.40 14.59 3.98
N GLU A 509 -17.41 15.65 3.17
CA GLU A 509 -17.89 15.65 1.80
C GLU A 509 -17.02 14.77 0.85
N PHE A 510 -15.79 14.45 1.24
CA PHE A 510 -14.95 13.49 0.57
C PHE A 510 -14.87 12.16 1.36
N ALA A 511 -14.60 12.24 2.66
CA ALA A 511 -14.36 11.07 3.49
C ALA A 511 -15.61 10.20 3.66
N ASN A 512 -16.80 10.80 3.83
CA ASN A 512 -18.02 10.11 4.22
C ASN A 512 -18.98 9.78 3.05
N ILE A 513 -18.48 9.77 1.81
CA ILE A 513 -19.26 9.35 0.64
C ILE A 513 -19.02 7.86 0.39
N HIS A 514 -20.09 7.08 0.40
CA HIS A 514 -20.04 5.65 0.10
C HIS A 514 -19.77 5.43 -1.40
N PRO A 515 -18.93 4.44 -1.82
CA PRO A 515 -18.57 4.27 -3.23
C PRO A 515 -19.73 3.87 -4.15
N LEU A 516 -20.84 3.43 -3.58
CA LEU A 516 -22.02 2.94 -4.32
C LEU A 516 -23.23 3.89 -4.22
N VAL A 517 -23.03 5.14 -3.82
CA VAL A 517 -24.11 6.14 -3.87
C VAL A 517 -24.49 6.44 -5.33
N PRO A 518 -25.74 6.91 -5.58
CA PRO A 518 -26.10 7.44 -6.89
C PRO A 518 -25.13 8.53 -7.38
N GLU A 519 -24.88 8.59 -8.68
CA GLU A 519 -23.90 9.51 -9.28
C GLU A 519 -24.15 10.98 -8.91
N ASP A 520 -25.44 11.39 -8.82
CA ASP A 520 -25.83 12.74 -8.43
C ASP A 520 -25.53 13.09 -6.95
N GLN A 521 -25.11 12.14 -6.16
CA GLN A 521 -24.64 12.36 -4.79
C GLN A 521 -23.11 12.44 -4.69
N ALA A 522 -22.38 12.15 -5.75
CA ALA A 522 -20.93 12.14 -5.82
C ALA A 522 -20.38 13.00 -7.00
N GLU A 523 -21.12 14.01 -7.43
CA GLU A 523 -20.74 14.86 -8.57
C GLU A 523 -19.35 15.48 -8.38
N GLY A 524 -19.04 15.95 -7.18
CA GLY A 524 -17.75 16.55 -6.89
C GLY A 524 -16.59 15.54 -6.94
N TRP A 525 -16.84 14.30 -6.52
CA TRP A 525 -15.89 13.20 -6.70
C TRP A 525 -15.62 12.91 -8.19
N HIS A 526 -16.67 12.84 -9.00
CA HIS A 526 -16.52 12.57 -10.43
C HIS A 526 -15.80 13.70 -11.17
N GLU A 527 -16.01 14.96 -10.81
CA GLU A 527 -15.28 16.09 -11.36
C GLU A 527 -13.79 16.06 -10.99
N LEU A 528 -13.47 15.81 -9.71
CA LEU A 528 -12.09 15.67 -9.25
C LEU A 528 -11.36 14.53 -9.97
N ILE A 529 -11.99 13.36 -10.05
CA ILE A 529 -11.45 12.18 -10.71
C ILE A 529 -11.24 12.43 -12.21
N LYS A 530 -12.15 13.13 -12.84
CA LYS A 530 -12.04 13.53 -14.26
C LYS A 530 -10.85 14.46 -14.48
N ASP A 531 -10.75 15.55 -13.71
CA ASP A 531 -9.62 16.48 -13.79
C ASP A 531 -8.30 15.74 -13.63
N LEU A 532 -8.18 14.93 -12.56
CA LEU A 532 -6.95 14.19 -12.27
C LEU A 532 -6.60 13.21 -13.40
N SER A 533 -7.59 12.50 -13.94
CA SER A 533 -7.39 11.55 -15.04
C SER A 533 -6.90 12.27 -16.31
N GLU A 534 -7.51 13.38 -16.68
CA GLU A 534 -7.12 14.19 -17.84
C GLU A 534 -5.69 14.76 -17.65
N TRP A 535 -5.34 15.22 -16.44
CA TRP A 535 -4.00 15.75 -16.17
C TRP A 535 -2.94 14.66 -16.21
N LEU A 536 -3.20 13.49 -15.63
CA LEU A 536 -2.25 12.38 -15.68
C LEU A 536 -2.01 11.88 -17.11
N VAL A 537 -3.06 11.84 -17.94
CA VAL A 537 -2.94 11.55 -19.39
C VAL A 537 -2.10 12.63 -20.08
N ALA A 538 -2.34 13.91 -19.81
CA ALA A 538 -1.58 15.00 -20.40
C ALA A 538 -0.10 14.98 -19.97
N ILE A 539 0.22 14.62 -18.73
CA ILE A 539 1.57 14.52 -18.21
C ILE A 539 2.33 13.36 -18.86
N THR A 540 1.68 12.22 -19.03
CA THR A 540 2.32 10.97 -19.48
C THR A 540 2.25 10.73 -21.00
N GLY A 541 1.36 11.42 -21.70
CA GLY A 541 1.17 11.29 -23.15
C GLY A 541 0.47 10.02 -23.60
N TYR A 542 -0.19 9.30 -22.71
CA TYR A 542 -1.08 8.17 -23.00
C TYR A 542 -2.46 8.64 -23.47
N ASP A 543 -3.37 7.70 -23.79
CA ASP A 543 -4.68 8.00 -24.35
C ASP A 543 -5.82 7.71 -23.36
N ALA A 544 -5.63 6.79 -22.41
CA ALA A 544 -6.61 6.43 -21.39
C ALA A 544 -5.95 6.05 -20.06
N ILE A 545 -6.70 6.13 -18.96
CA ILE A 545 -6.21 5.82 -17.62
C ILE A 545 -7.30 5.18 -16.76
N SER A 546 -6.91 4.26 -15.88
CA SER A 546 -7.73 3.73 -14.79
C SER A 546 -7.09 4.06 -13.45
N LEU A 547 -7.86 4.61 -12.51
CA LEU A 547 -7.44 4.89 -11.15
C LEU A 547 -7.70 3.71 -10.19
N GLN A 548 -8.19 2.59 -10.70
CA GLN A 548 -8.55 1.43 -9.88
C GLN A 548 -7.38 0.77 -9.15
N PRO A 549 -6.15 0.68 -9.71
CA PRO A 549 -5.06 0.04 -8.99
C PRO A 549 -4.70 0.76 -7.68
N ASN A 550 -4.82 0.06 -6.56
CA ASN A 550 -4.60 0.57 -5.20
C ASN A 550 -3.17 0.35 -4.68
N SER A 551 -2.23 0.06 -5.58
CA SER A 551 -0.78 0.06 -5.34
C SER A 551 -0.03 0.03 -6.67
N GLY A 552 1.28 0.35 -6.67
CA GLY A 552 2.13 0.17 -7.87
C GLY A 552 2.12 -1.27 -8.36
N ALA A 553 2.28 -2.24 -7.47
CA ALA A 553 2.25 -3.66 -7.80
C ALA A 553 0.92 -4.12 -8.43
N THR A 554 -0.21 -3.56 -7.98
CA THR A 554 -1.52 -3.82 -8.60
C THR A 554 -1.61 -3.19 -9.99
N GLY A 555 -1.02 -2.00 -10.17
CA GLY A 555 -0.88 -1.35 -11.49
C GLY A 555 -0.02 -2.17 -12.45
N GLU A 556 1.11 -2.71 -11.96
CA GLU A 556 1.94 -3.63 -12.76
C GLU A 556 1.15 -4.85 -13.22
N TYR A 557 0.45 -5.51 -12.30
CA TYR A 557 -0.38 -6.67 -12.62
C TYR A 557 -1.47 -6.32 -13.63
N ALA A 558 -2.16 -5.19 -13.45
CA ALA A 558 -3.22 -4.74 -14.35
C ALA A 558 -2.70 -4.47 -15.77
N GLY A 559 -1.54 -3.81 -15.90
CA GLY A 559 -0.94 -3.51 -17.19
C GLY A 559 -0.45 -4.76 -17.93
N LEU A 560 0.19 -5.69 -17.23
CA LEU A 560 0.60 -6.97 -17.82
C LEU A 560 -0.60 -7.85 -18.21
N ARG A 561 -1.68 -7.79 -17.41
CA ARG A 561 -2.94 -8.43 -17.79
C ARG A 561 -3.57 -7.81 -19.04
N ALA A 562 -3.54 -6.48 -19.16
CA ALA A 562 -4.03 -5.79 -20.35
C ALA A 562 -3.24 -6.19 -21.61
N ILE A 563 -1.91 -6.28 -21.52
CA ILE A 563 -1.04 -6.77 -22.59
C ILE A 563 -1.42 -8.21 -22.98
N ARG A 564 -1.56 -9.10 -22.01
CA ARG A 564 -1.94 -10.49 -22.27
C ARG A 564 -3.32 -10.59 -22.91
N SER A 565 -4.31 -9.89 -22.37
CA SER A 565 -5.68 -9.87 -22.92
C SER A 565 -5.72 -9.29 -24.35
N PHE A 566 -4.88 -8.29 -24.64
CA PHE A 566 -4.73 -7.76 -26.01
C PHE A 566 -4.24 -8.83 -26.97
N HIS A 567 -3.19 -9.59 -26.62
CA HIS A 567 -2.70 -10.68 -27.47
C HIS A 567 -3.73 -11.79 -27.64
N GLU A 568 -4.38 -12.21 -26.56
CA GLU A 568 -5.46 -13.23 -26.61
C GLU A 568 -6.62 -12.81 -27.51
N ALA A 569 -7.05 -11.53 -27.42
CA ALA A 569 -8.12 -10.98 -28.25
C ALA A 569 -7.75 -10.90 -29.75
N ASN A 570 -6.45 -10.80 -30.06
CA ASN A 570 -5.94 -10.85 -31.43
C ASN A 570 -5.64 -12.27 -31.93
N GLY A 571 -5.88 -13.31 -31.11
CA GLY A 571 -5.62 -14.71 -31.43
C GLY A 571 -4.15 -15.13 -31.25
N ASP A 572 -3.32 -14.27 -30.68
CA ASP A 572 -1.87 -14.50 -30.45
C ASP A 572 -1.60 -15.23 -29.11
N HIS A 573 -2.25 -16.36 -28.89
CA HIS A 573 -2.20 -17.12 -27.62
C HIS A 573 -0.80 -17.64 -27.26
N GLU A 574 0.15 -17.64 -28.18
CA GLU A 574 1.53 -18.07 -27.93
C GLU A 574 2.39 -17.00 -27.25
N ARG A 575 1.94 -15.74 -27.22
CA ARG A 575 2.66 -14.62 -26.62
C ARG A 575 2.53 -14.65 -25.10
N ASP A 576 3.39 -15.43 -24.49
CA ASP A 576 3.37 -15.72 -23.05
C ASP A 576 4.65 -15.27 -22.29
N THR A 577 5.61 -14.65 -22.98
CA THR A 577 6.92 -14.33 -22.42
C THR A 577 7.16 -12.80 -22.40
N VAL A 578 7.46 -12.28 -21.21
CA VAL A 578 7.86 -10.88 -21.00
C VAL A 578 9.36 -10.80 -20.78
N LEU A 579 10.00 -9.89 -21.51
CA LEU A 579 11.41 -9.56 -21.35
C LEU A 579 11.55 -8.56 -20.19
N ILE A 580 12.45 -8.82 -19.25
CA ILE A 580 12.66 -7.96 -18.08
C ILE A 580 14.15 -7.76 -17.86
N PRO A 581 14.69 -6.51 -17.86
CA PRO A 581 16.07 -6.25 -17.51
C PRO A 581 16.43 -6.82 -16.13
N LEU A 582 17.63 -7.38 -15.98
CA LEU A 582 18.08 -7.98 -14.72
C LEU A 582 18.17 -6.95 -13.58
N SER A 583 18.34 -5.69 -13.92
CA SER A 583 18.32 -4.55 -12.98
C SER A 583 16.92 -4.16 -12.49
N ALA A 584 15.85 -4.64 -13.13
CA ALA A 584 14.48 -4.26 -12.80
C ALA A 584 14.12 -4.65 -11.36
N HIS A 585 13.21 -3.88 -10.77
CA HIS A 585 12.67 -4.16 -9.43
C HIS A 585 12.07 -5.58 -9.38
N GLY A 586 12.22 -6.28 -8.25
CA GLY A 586 11.72 -7.65 -8.08
C GLY A 586 10.21 -7.79 -8.26
N THR A 587 9.45 -6.72 -8.02
CA THR A 587 8.00 -6.65 -8.22
C THR A 587 7.61 -6.87 -9.70
N ASN A 588 8.43 -6.41 -10.66
CA ASN A 588 8.14 -6.59 -12.09
C ASN A 588 8.04 -8.07 -12.47
N ALA A 589 9.01 -8.87 -12.04
CA ALA A 589 9.00 -10.31 -12.30
C ALA A 589 7.87 -11.03 -11.55
N ALA A 590 7.57 -10.62 -10.31
CA ALA A 590 6.48 -11.17 -9.53
C ALA A 590 5.11 -10.86 -10.16
N SER A 591 4.91 -9.63 -10.67
CA SER A 591 3.69 -9.20 -11.37
C SER A 591 3.49 -9.94 -12.69
N ALA A 592 4.56 -10.20 -13.45
CA ALA A 592 4.51 -10.99 -14.67
C ALA A 592 4.07 -12.44 -14.38
N ALA A 593 4.64 -13.07 -13.36
CA ALA A 593 4.23 -14.40 -12.93
C ALA A 593 2.77 -14.45 -12.49
N LEU A 594 2.29 -13.40 -11.81
CA LEU A 594 0.92 -13.28 -11.34
C LEU A 594 -0.08 -13.07 -12.49
N ALA A 595 0.36 -12.41 -13.57
CA ALA A 595 -0.40 -12.29 -14.81
C ALA A 595 -0.34 -13.56 -15.69
N GLY A 596 0.27 -14.64 -15.21
CA GLY A 596 0.43 -15.91 -15.94
C GLY A 596 1.44 -15.85 -17.09
N LEU A 597 2.33 -14.85 -17.07
CA LEU A 597 3.39 -14.67 -18.08
C LEU A 597 4.71 -15.27 -17.60
N LYS A 598 5.53 -15.73 -18.54
CA LYS A 598 6.89 -16.21 -18.30
C LYS A 598 7.86 -15.02 -18.35
N VAL A 599 8.90 -15.08 -17.53
CA VAL A 599 9.92 -14.05 -17.46
C VAL A 599 11.19 -14.50 -18.17
N ALA A 600 11.69 -13.66 -19.07
CA ALA A 600 13.01 -13.82 -19.70
C ALA A 600 13.88 -12.61 -19.35
N GLY A 601 14.99 -12.85 -18.64
CA GLY A 601 15.90 -11.78 -18.23
C GLY A 601 16.71 -11.24 -19.42
N VAL A 602 16.85 -9.91 -19.51
CA VAL A 602 17.73 -9.21 -20.44
C VAL A 602 18.94 -8.70 -19.66
N ALA A 603 20.13 -8.91 -20.20
CA ALA A 603 21.37 -8.53 -19.54
C ALA A 603 21.51 -6.99 -19.44
N THR A 604 22.38 -6.58 -18.52
CA THR A 604 22.79 -5.18 -18.34
C THR A 604 24.18 -5.00 -18.93
N ALA A 605 24.36 -3.96 -19.73
CA ALA A 605 25.66 -3.56 -20.27
C ALA A 605 26.62 -3.03 -19.18
N ALA A 606 27.87 -2.84 -19.50
CA ALA A 606 28.90 -2.42 -18.54
C ALA A 606 28.64 -0.99 -17.96
N ASP A 607 27.95 -0.16 -18.71
CA ASP A 607 27.55 1.20 -18.31
C ASP A 607 26.22 1.25 -17.51
N GLY A 608 25.60 0.10 -17.27
CA GLY A 608 24.32 0.00 -16.56
C GLY A 608 23.09 0.10 -17.46
N SER A 609 23.23 0.32 -18.76
CA SER A 609 22.12 0.32 -19.71
C SER A 609 21.64 -1.10 -20.05
N ILE A 610 20.48 -1.21 -20.71
CA ILE A 610 20.00 -2.47 -21.28
C ILE A 610 20.99 -2.91 -22.37
N ASP A 611 21.43 -4.18 -22.30
CA ASP A 611 22.23 -4.77 -23.35
C ASP A 611 21.35 -5.05 -24.58
N VAL A 612 21.45 -4.17 -25.60
CA VAL A 612 20.63 -4.23 -26.82
C VAL A 612 20.96 -5.47 -27.65
N ASP A 613 22.21 -5.96 -27.62
CA ASP A 613 22.57 -7.16 -28.35
C ASP A 613 21.98 -8.41 -27.69
N ASP A 614 21.98 -8.50 -26.36
CA ASP A 614 21.26 -9.58 -25.66
C ASP A 614 19.73 -9.44 -25.85
N LEU A 615 19.18 -8.22 -25.88
CA LEU A 615 17.77 -8.00 -26.21
C LEU A 615 17.43 -8.57 -27.59
N LYS A 616 18.19 -8.25 -28.62
CA LYS A 616 18.02 -8.79 -29.99
C LYS A 616 18.09 -10.31 -30.00
N ALA A 617 19.06 -10.89 -29.32
CA ALA A 617 19.20 -12.34 -29.17
C ALA A 617 18.01 -12.99 -28.45
N LYS A 618 17.45 -12.34 -27.43
CA LYS A 618 16.23 -12.81 -26.73
C LYS A 618 15.01 -12.73 -27.62
N ILE A 619 14.83 -11.63 -28.35
CA ILE A 619 13.74 -11.49 -29.32
C ILE A 619 13.81 -12.59 -30.37
N GLU A 620 14.99 -12.85 -30.94
CA GLU A 620 15.18 -13.95 -31.91
C GLU A 620 14.87 -15.31 -31.28
N LYS A 621 15.35 -15.56 -30.05
CA LYS A 621 15.18 -16.83 -29.33
C LYS A 621 13.74 -17.16 -29.03
N TYR A 622 12.99 -16.18 -28.54
CA TYR A 622 11.58 -16.39 -28.12
C TYR A 622 10.59 -16.16 -29.28
N GLY A 623 10.97 -15.38 -30.31
CA GLY A 623 10.19 -15.16 -31.52
C GLY A 623 8.75 -14.74 -31.23
N PRO A 624 7.74 -15.48 -31.76
CA PRO A 624 6.33 -15.14 -31.59
C PRO A 624 5.82 -15.28 -30.15
N LYS A 625 6.62 -15.78 -29.21
CA LYS A 625 6.25 -15.90 -27.79
C LYS A 625 6.47 -14.60 -27.01
N VAL A 626 7.16 -13.62 -27.58
CA VAL A 626 7.39 -12.34 -26.93
C VAL A 626 6.06 -11.59 -26.80
N ALA A 627 5.55 -11.49 -25.57
CA ALA A 627 4.36 -10.69 -25.26
C ALA A 627 4.71 -9.20 -25.12
N GLY A 628 5.90 -8.92 -24.60
CA GLY A 628 6.37 -7.55 -24.44
C GLY A 628 7.67 -7.46 -23.64
N ILE A 629 8.03 -6.22 -23.31
CA ILE A 629 9.14 -5.88 -22.41
C ILE A 629 8.62 -5.03 -21.26
N MET A 630 9.22 -5.16 -20.08
CA MET A 630 8.92 -4.31 -18.93
C MET A 630 10.19 -3.60 -18.46
N ILE A 631 10.21 -2.27 -18.58
CA ILE A 631 11.37 -1.41 -18.36
C ILE A 631 11.01 -0.35 -17.31
N THR A 632 11.89 -0.08 -16.36
CA THR A 632 11.85 1.11 -15.50
C THR A 632 12.60 2.24 -16.20
N TYR A 633 12.00 3.44 -16.31
CA TYR A 633 12.65 4.56 -16.97
C TYR A 633 12.39 5.90 -16.25
N PRO A 634 13.44 6.74 -15.98
CA PRO A 634 14.86 6.42 -16.08
C PRO A 634 15.19 5.11 -15.35
N SER A 635 16.32 4.48 -15.73
CA SER A 635 16.62 3.13 -15.21
C SER A 635 16.87 3.13 -13.70
N THR A 636 16.70 1.97 -13.08
CA THR A 636 17.05 1.74 -11.66
C THR A 636 18.54 1.92 -11.36
N HIS A 637 19.37 2.13 -12.38
CA HIS A 637 20.78 2.52 -12.23
C HIS A 637 20.97 4.04 -12.07
N GLY A 638 19.87 4.84 -12.06
CA GLY A 638 19.91 6.27 -11.93
C GLY A 638 20.32 7.00 -13.22
N VAL A 639 20.05 6.42 -14.38
CA VAL A 639 20.52 6.94 -15.67
C VAL A 639 19.39 7.02 -16.68
N PHE A 640 19.34 8.11 -17.46
CA PHE A 640 18.55 8.19 -18.69
C PHE A 640 19.26 7.41 -19.80
N GLU A 641 18.78 6.23 -20.12
CA GLU A 641 19.34 5.41 -21.20
C GLU A 641 19.02 6.03 -22.56
N GLU A 642 20.05 6.29 -23.36
CA GLU A 642 19.88 6.90 -24.69
C GLU A 642 19.15 6.01 -25.69
N GLN A 643 19.25 4.68 -25.52
CA GLN A 643 18.73 3.70 -26.47
C GLN A 643 17.26 3.28 -26.18
N VAL A 644 16.58 3.90 -25.24
CA VAL A 644 15.21 3.48 -24.83
C VAL A 644 14.23 3.45 -26.01
N ALA A 645 14.29 4.43 -26.90
CA ALA A 645 13.42 4.47 -28.08
C ALA A 645 13.71 3.32 -29.06
N GLU A 646 15.00 2.94 -29.27
CA GLU A 646 15.38 1.75 -30.06
C GLU A 646 14.88 0.47 -29.42
N VAL A 647 15.03 0.35 -28.09
CA VAL A 647 14.54 -0.81 -27.32
C VAL A 647 13.02 -0.98 -27.50
N CYS A 648 12.26 0.10 -27.39
CA CYS A 648 10.80 0.09 -27.64
C CYS A 648 10.48 -0.37 -29.06
N GLN A 649 11.16 0.21 -30.06
CA GLN A 649 10.96 -0.12 -31.47
C GLN A 649 11.25 -1.61 -31.76
N LEU A 650 12.34 -2.15 -31.26
CA LEU A 650 12.70 -3.56 -31.46
C LEU A 650 11.61 -4.52 -30.93
N VAL A 651 10.99 -4.18 -29.80
CA VAL A 651 9.92 -5.00 -29.22
C VAL A 651 8.63 -4.87 -30.03
N HIS A 652 8.29 -3.68 -30.50
CA HIS A 652 7.15 -3.47 -31.40
C HIS A 652 7.31 -4.21 -32.75
N GLU A 653 8.49 -4.18 -33.34
CA GLU A 653 8.79 -4.91 -34.58
C GLU A 653 8.65 -6.43 -34.39
N ALA A 654 8.90 -6.93 -33.17
CA ALA A 654 8.64 -8.32 -32.79
C ALA A 654 7.16 -8.62 -32.50
N GLY A 655 6.28 -7.60 -32.54
CA GLY A 655 4.84 -7.70 -32.23
C GLY A 655 4.53 -7.73 -30.73
N GLY A 656 5.49 -7.43 -29.86
CA GLY A 656 5.32 -7.28 -28.42
C GLY A 656 4.84 -5.90 -28.01
N GLN A 657 4.42 -5.73 -26.76
CA GLN A 657 4.03 -4.45 -26.17
C GLN A 657 5.10 -3.93 -25.21
N VAL A 658 5.16 -2.61 -25.03
CA VAL A 658 6.14 -1.98 -24.14
C VAL A 658 5.46 -1.51 -22.86
N TYR A 659 5.85 -2.08 -21.75
CA TYR A 659 5.48 -1.64 -20.41
C TYR A 659 6.59 -0.75 -19.86
N LEU A 660 6.28 0.52 -19.59
CA LEU A 660 7.19 1.44 -18.91
C LEU A 660 6.76 1.62 -17.45
N ASP A 661 7.58 1.12 -16.52
CA ASP A 661 7.37 1.30 -15.09
C ASP A 661 7.51 2.78 -14.73
N GLY A 662 6.43 3.36 -14.23
CA GLY A 662 6.34 4.78 -13.91
C GLY A 662 6.86 5.15 -12.51
N ALA A 663 7.55 4.28 -11.81
CA ALA A 663 8.12 4.57 -10.48
C ALA A 663 9.04 5.79 -10.48
N ASN A 664 9.78 6.01 -11.57
CA ASN A 664 10.77 7.08 -11.73
C ASN A 664 10.26 8.28 -12.55
N LEU A 665 8.94 8.43 -12.68
CA LEU A 665 8.34 9.53 -13.46
C LEU A 665 8.72 10.93 -12.93
N ASN A 666 9.13 11.06 -11.67
CA ASN A 666 9.55 12.33 -11.07
C ASN A 666 10.72 13.01 -11.81
N ALA A 667 11.54 12.25 -12.52
CA ALA A 667 12.62 12.79 -13.36
C ALA A 667 12.19 13.25 -14.75
N GLN A 668 10.96 12.95 -15.19
CA GLN A 668 10.51 13.10 -16.57
C GLN A 668 9.49 14.21 -16.81
N MET A 669 8.79 14.67 -15.74
CA MET A 669 7.70 15.62 -15.87
C MET A 669 8.14 16.90 -16.59
N GLY A 670 7.47 17.24 -17.71
CA GLY A 670 7.78 18.38 -18.54
C GLY A 670 8.98 18.20 -19.50
N PHE A 671 9.65 17.04 -19.48
CA PHE A 671 10.79 16.71 -20.34
C PHE A 671 10.58 15.52 -21.27
N ALA A 672 9.87 14.49 -20.80
CA ALA A 672 9.58 13.30 -21.59
C ALA A 672 8.20 12.75 -21.25
N GLN A 673 7.56 12.13 -22.22
CA GLN A 673 6.25 11.51 -22.06
C GLN A 673 6.34 10.02 -22.45
N PRO A 674 6.19 9.09 -21.48
CA PRO A 674 6.33 7.64 -21.76
C PRO A 674 5.44 7.15 -22.91
N GLY A 675 4.19 7.64 -23.00
CA GLY A 675 3.26 7.29 -24.08
C GLY A 675 3.66 7.83 -25.47
N LYS A 676 4.65 8.73 -25.58
CA LYS A 676 5.09 9.31 -26.86
C LYS A 676 6.40 8.71 -27.35
N PHE A 677 7.30 8.25 -26.46
CA PHE A 677 8.58 7.69 -26.91
C PHE A 677 8.59 6.16 -27.01
N GLY A 678 7.43 5.51 -26.92
CA GLY A 678 7.29 4.08 -27.23
C GLY A 678 6.61 3.24 -26.15
N GLY A 679 6.17 3.81 -25.03
CA GLY A 679 5.39 3.06 -24.03
C GLY A 679 3.95 2.80 -24.50
N ASP A 680 3.48 1.57 -24.37
CA ASP A 680 2.09 1.20 -24.59
C ASP A 680 1.27 1.26 -23.31
N VAL A 681 1.91 0.98 -22.17
CA VAL A 681 1.29 1.00 -20.85
C VAL A 681 2.30 1.40 -19.77
N SER A 682 1.82 2.16 -18.80
CA SER A 682 2.56 2.46 -17.57
C SER A 682 1.62 2.41 -16.37
N HIS A 683 2.10 1.87 -15.25
CA HIS A 683 1.52 2.27 -13.98
C HIS A 683 2.22 3.53 -13.47
N LEU A 684 1.49 4.34 -12.71
CA LEU A 684 2.02 5.51 -12.03
C LEU A 684 2.02 5.25 -10.53
N ASN A 685 2.95 5.86 -9.81
CA ASN A 685 2.93 5.82 -8.35
C ASN A 685 2.59 7.22 -7.82
N LEU A 686 1.31 7.46 -7.51
CA LEU A 686 0.90 8.76 -6.98
C LEU A 686 1.52 9.03 -5.60
N HIS A 687 1.84 7.96 -4.86
CA HIS A 687 2.54 8.00 -3.57
C HIS A 687 4.08 8.16 -3.69
N LYS A 688 4.57 8.51 -4.89
CA LYS A 688 5.96 8.92 -5.19
C LYS A 688 5.95 10.28 -5.87
N THR A 689 5.71 10.31 -7.17
CA THR A 689 5.78 11.51 -8.01
C THR A 689 4.74 12.58 -7.66
N PHE A 690 3.52 12.18 -7.24
CA PHE A 690 2.37 13.07 -7.09
C PHE A 690 1.92 13.26 -5.63
N SER A 691 2.87 13.27 -4.71
CA SER A 691 2.72 13.76 -3.34
C SER A 691 1.76 13.02 -2.41
N ILE A 692 1.16 11.87 -2.79
CA ILE A 692 0.45 11.05 -1.80
C ILE A 692 1.47 10.50 -0.80
N PRO A 693 1.22 10.60 0.51
CA PRO A 693 2.18 10.19 1.52
C PRO A 693 2.39 8.68 1.54
N HIS A 694 3.60 8.27 1.92
CA HIS A 694 3.95 6.85 2.01
C HIS A 694 3.30 6.10 3.18
N GLY A 695 2.94 6.80 4.26
CA GLY A 695 2.14 6.27 5.37
C GLY A 695 2.74 5.05 6.08
N GLY A 696 4.07 4.93 6.12
CA GLY A 696 4.74 3.77 6.71
C GLY A 696 4.64 2.48 5.86
N GLY A 697 4.25 2.61 4.60
CA GLY A 697 4.08 1.49 3.66
C GLY A 697 2.69 1.39 3.04
N GLY A 698 2.00 2.50 2.94
CA GLY A 698 0.68 2.71 2.34
C GLY A 698 -0.15 3.72 3.14
N PRO A 699 -1.07 4.43 2.45
CA PRO A 699 -1.82 4.00 1.27
C PRO A 699 -1.01 4.05 -0.03
N GLY A 700 -1.29 3.10 -0.94
CA GLY A 700 -0.78 3.07 -2.29
C GLY A 700 -1.83 3.51 -3.31
N VAL A 701 -1.39 4.14 -4.39
CA VAL A 701 -2.21 4.40 -5.59
C VAL A 701 -1.33 4.22 -6.82
N GLY A 702 -1.77 3.36 -7.73
CA GLY A 702 -1.00 2.98 -8.91
C GLY A 702 -1.80 3.06 -10.21
N PRO A 703 -2.26 4.24 -10.64
CA PRO A 703 -3.05 4.38 -11.86
C PRO A 703 -2.40 3.71 -13.07
N LEU A 704 -3.22 3.11 -13.91
CA LEU A 704 -2.78 2.44 -15.12
C LEU A 704 -3.12 3.29 -16.34
N ALA A 705 -2.11 3.88 -16.96
CA ALA A 705 -2.20 4.67 -18.17
C ALA A 705 -1.83 3.81 -19.39
N VAL A 706 -2.62 3.88 -20.47
CA VAL A 706 -2.46 3.04 -21.65
C VAL A 706 -2.69 3.79 -22.96
N ARG A 707 -2.12 3.24 -24.05
CA ARG A 707 -2.44 3.67 -25.41
C ARG A 707 -3.82 3.18 -25.80
N GLU A 708 -4.46 3.84 -26.79
CA GLU A 708 -5.84 3.63 -27.21
C GLU A 708 -6.18 2.15 -27.47
N HIS A 709 -5.28 1.39 -28.12
CA HIS A 709 -5.51 -0.03 -28.43
C HIS A 709 -5.62 -0.94 -27.20
N LEU A 710 -5.11 -0.50 -26.04
CA LEU A 710 -5.22 -1.21 -24.76
C LEU A 710 -6.37 -0.70 -23.88
N ALA A 711 -7.02 0.41 -24.23
CA ALA A 711 -8.04 1.05 -23.39
C ALA A 711 -9.22 0.13 -23.02
N LYS A 712 -9.65 -0.73 -23.95
CA LYS A 712 -10.74 -1.70 -23.69
C LYS A 712 -10.39 -2.80 -22.68
N PHE A 713 -9.11 -2.95 -22.34
CA PHE A 713 -8.62 -3.93 -21.36
C PHE A 713 -8.36 -3.32 -19.99
N LEU A 714 -8.70 -2.04 -19.79
CA LEU A 714 -8.67 -1.42 -18.45
C LEU A 714 -9.69 -2.09 -17.52
N PRO A 715 -9.38 -2.20 -16.21
CA PRO A 715 -10.23 -2.88 -15.26
C PRO A 715 -11.64 -2.27 -15.16
N GLY A 716 -12.64 -3.11 -15.21
CA GLY A 716 -14.05 -2.73 -15.04
C GLY A 716 -14.48 -2.64 -13.59
N ASP A 717 -15.74 -2.30 -13.36
CA ASP A 717 -16.32 -2.12 -12.03
C ASP A 717 -16.72 -3.46 -11.40
N ALA A 718 -16.05 -3.85 -10.34
CA ALA A 718 -16.27 -5.11 -9.62
C ALA A 718 -17.71 -5.27 -9.11
N TYR A 719 -18.36 -4.16 -8.74
CA TYR A 719 -19.72 -4.18 -8.19
C TYR A 719 -20.80 -4.46 -9.25
N ARG A 720 -20.48 -4.27 -10.51
CA ARG A 720 -21.39 -4.59 -11.64
C ARG A 720 -21.34 -6.06 -12.05
N ALA A 721 -20.58 -6.89 -11.36
CA ALA A 721 -20.47 -8.31 -11.66
C ALA A 721 -21.80 -9.04 -11.39
N ASP A 722 -22.10 -10.02 -12.26
CA ASP A 722 -23.20 -10.95 -12.06
C ASP A 722 -22.87 -12.02 -11.01
N ALA A 723 -23.81 -12.93 -10.75
CA ALA A 723 -23.64 -14.02 -9.80
C ALA A 723 -22.47 -14.97 -10.14
N GLU A 724 -22.03 -14.97 -11.40
CA GLU A 724 -20.87 -15.73 -11.84
C GLU A 724 -19.56 -14.91 -11.72
N GLY A 725 -19.61 -13.66 -11.27
CA GLY A 725 -18.47 -12.75 -11.19
C GLY A 725 -18.00 -12.17 -12.53
N LYS A 726 -18.84 -12.22 -13.57
CA LYS A 726 -18.57 -11.64 -14.89
C LYS A 726 -19.12 -10.23 -14.99
N LEU A 727 -18.43 -9.38 -15.73
CA LEU A 727 -18.88 -8.02 -15.99
C LEU A 727 -19.75 -7.92 -17.25
N PRO A 728 -20.68 -6.94 -17.30
CA PRO A 728 -21.48 -6.72 -18.50
C PRO A 728 -20.62 -6.27 -19.69
N ASN A 729 -21.11 -6.56 -20.91
CA ASN A 729 -20.50 -6.14 -22.18
C ASN A 729 -19.04 -6.63 -22.37
N ASP A 730 -18.69 -7.78 -21.82
CA ASP A 730 -17.34 -8.34 -21.88
C ASP A 730 -16.25 -7.37 -21.39
N ALA A 731 -16.60 -6.49 -20.44
CA ALA A 731 -15.64 -5.60 -19.82
C ALA A 731 -14.54 -6.40 -19.10
N ALA A 732 -13.32 -5.87 -19.09
CA ALA A 732 -12.20 -6.52 -18.42
C ALA A 732 -12.48 -6.67 -16.93
N LEU A 733 -12.20 -7.85 -16.36
CA LEU A 733 -12.43 -8.14 -14.93
C LEU A 733 -11.70 -7.14 -14.04
N PRO A 734 -12.22 -6.84 -12.86
CA PRO A 734 -11.60 -5.91 -11.92
C PRO A 734 -10.31 -6.48 -11.31
N ILE A 735 -9.55 -5.61 -10.67
CA ILE A 735 -8.31 -5.97 -9.96
C ILE A 735 -8.35 -5.55 -8.49
N SER A 736 -9.24 -4.62 -8.16
CA SER A 736 -9.46 -4.11 -6.79
C SER A 736 -10.95 -4.09 -6.49
N GLN A 737 -11.30 -4.02 -5.21
CA GLN A 737 -12.67 -4.04 -4.74
C GLN A 737 -13.47 -2.81 -5.19
N ALA A 738 -12.88 -1.61 -5.06
CA ALA A 738 -13.50 -0.35 -5.44
C ALA A 738 -13.09 0.07 -6.85
N PHE A 739 -14.02 0.66 -7.60
CA PHE A 739 -13.76 1.10 -8.98
C PHE A 739 -12.66 2.16 -9.10
N PHE A 740 -12.54 3.04 -8.10
CA PHE A 740 -11.50 4.05 -8.04
C PHE A 740 -10.39 3.73 -7.03
N GLY A 741 -10.28 2.48 -6.59
CA GLY A 741 -9.23 2.01 -5.70
C GLY A 741 -9.12 2.81 -4.40
N SER A 742 -7.99 3.46 -4.18
CA SER A 742 -7.75 4.32 -3.01
C SER A 742 -8.23 5.76 -3.24
N ALA A 743 -9.50 5.93 -3.59
CA ALA A 743 -10.08 7.23 -3.98
C ALA A 743 -9.84 8.34 -2.93
N GLY A 744 -9.97 8.02 -1.63
CA GLY A 744 -9.88 8.99 -0.55
C GLY A 744 -8.58 9.77 -0.46
N VAL A 745 -7.50 9.32 -1.12
CA VAL A 745 -6.22 10.06 -1.16
C VAL A 745 -5.95 10.73 -2.51
N LEU A 746 -6.84 10.61 -3.50
CA LEU A 746 -6.71 11.29 -4.80
C LEU A 746 -6.75 12.83 -4.68
N PRO A 747 -7.49 13.42 -3.75
CA PRO A 747 -7.44 14.87 -3.54
C PRO A 747 -6.03 15.42 -3.35
N ILE A 748 -5.12 14.66 -2.75
CA ILE A 748 -3.72 15.07 -2.52
C ILE A 748 -3.00 15.32 -3.86
N SER A 749 -3.08 14.36 -4.79
CA SER A 749 -2.46 14.50 -6.12
C SER A 749 -3.15 15.57 -6.95
N TRP A 750 -4.47 15.71 -6.83
CA TRP A 750 -5.21 16.80 -7.48
C TRP A 750 -4.70 18.17 -6.99
N MET A 751 -4.56 18.36 -5.68
CA MET A 751 -4.04 19.58 -5.07
C MET A 751 -2.61 19.87 -5.51
N TYR A 752 -1.74 18.83 -5.48
CA TYR A 752 -0.35 18.97 -5.92
C TYR A 752 -0.25 19.48 -7.36
N ILE A 753 -0.94 18.82 -8.31
CA ILE A 753 -0.91 19.22 -9.73
C ILE A 753 -1.56 20.59 -9.94
N ALA A 754 -2.69 20.85 -9.28
CA ALA A 754 -3.40 22.14 -9.38
C ALA A 754 -2.55 23.32 -8.91
N MET A 755 -1.74 23.13 -7.85
CA MET A 755 -0.92 24.20 -7.30
C MET A 755 0.44 24.34 -8.01
N THR A 756 0.99 23.27 -8.56
CA THR A 756 2.27 23.30 -9.28
C THR A 756 2.11 23.70 -10.74
N GLY A 757 1.08 23.21 -11.43
CA GLY A 757 0.88 23.43 -12.85
C GLY A 757 2.00 22.86 -13.73
N ALA A 758 1.94 23.14 -15.02
CA ALA A 758 2.89 22.59 -16.00
C ALA A 758 4.35 22.99 -15.70
N GLN A 759 4.59 24.28 -15.44
CA GLN A 759 5.94 24.77 -15.15
C GLN A 759 6.47 24.24 -13.83
N GLY A 760 5.64 24.20 -12.76
CA GLY A 760 6.09 23.70 -11.46
C GLY A 760 6.41 22.20 -11.48
N LEU A 761 5.69 21.40 -12.26
CA LEU A 761 6.05 19.99 -12.47
C LEU A 761 7.40 19.84 -13.21
N LYS A 762 7.64 20.67 -14.22
CA LYS A 762 8.92 20.74 -14.92
C LYS A 762 10.05 21.14 -13.96
N ASP A 763 9.83 22.16 -13.16
CA ASP A 763 10.78 22.62 -12.14
C ASP A 763 11.08 21.52 -11.12
N SER A 764 10.08 20.77 -10.67
CA SER A 764 10.25 19.63 -9.76
C SER A 764 11.22 18.59 -10.34
N SER A 765 11.07 18.23 -11.63
CA SER A 765 12.02 17.31 -12.30
C SER A 765 13.42 17.91 -12.40
N GLN A 766 13.56 19.19 -12.73
CA GLN A 766 14.85 19.87 -12.81
C GLN A 766 15.59 19.86 -11.47
N TYR A 767 14.89 20.20 -10.40
CA TYR A 767 15.50 20.24 -9.06
C TYR A 767 15.79 18.84 -8.51
N ALA A 768 14.97 17.85 -8.83
CA ALA A 768 15.28 16.45 -8.49
C ALA A 768 16.59 15.99 -9.15
N VAL A 769 16.78 16.30 -10.43
CA VAL A 769 18.01 15.99 -11.18
C VAL A 769 19.20 16.83 -10.66
N LEU A 770 19.00 18.12 -10.36
CA LEU A 770 20.03 18.97 -9.77
C LEU A 770 20.53 18.42 -8.44
N ASN A 771 19.60 18.08 -7.53
CA ASN A 771 19.94 17.61 -6.19
C ASN A 771 20.72 16.28 -6.24
N ALA A 772 20.29 15.34 -7.10
CA ALA A 772 21.00 14.07 -7.28
C ALA A 772 22.40 14.24 -7.84
N ASN A 773 22.56 15.08 -8.88
CA ASN A 773 23.87 15.36 -9.47
C ASN A 773 24.80 16.12 -8.51
N TYR A 774 24.26 17.02 -7.67
CA TYR A 774 25.02 17.73 -6.66
C TYR A 774 25.62 16.76 -5.62
N ILE A 775 24.80 15.84 -5.06
CA ILE A 775 25.29 14.80 -4.14
C ILE A 775 26.30 13.90 -4.84
N ALA A 776 25.98 13.42 -6.05
CA ALA A 776 26.87 12.57 -6.83
C ALA A 776 28.23 13.22 -7.04
N LYS A 777 28.26 14.50 -7.45
CA LYS A 777 29.51 15.25 -7.67
C LYS A 777 30.33 15.43 -6.41
N LYS A 778 29.66 15.74 -5.28
CA LYS A 778 30.33 15.99 -4.00
C LYS A 778 30.93 14.73 -3.38
N LEU A 779 30.27 13.60 -3.57
CA LEU A 779 30.70 12.34 -2.93
C LEU A 779 31.57 11.45 -3.83
N ASN A 780 31.62 11.68 -5.14
CA ASN A 780 32.26 10.79 -6.12
C ASN A 780 33.74 10.45 -5.82
N ASP A 781 34.52 11.39 -5.28
CA ASP A 781 35.91 11.15 -4.96
C ASP A 781 36.13 10.19 -3.78
N LYS A 782 35.14 10.10 -2.90
CA LYS A 782 35.14 9.23 -1.69
C LYS A 782 34.34 7.94 -1.92
N TYR A 783 33.20 8.07 -2.58
CA TYR A 783 32.28 6.98 -2.93
C TYR A 783 31.99 7.05 -4.43
N PRO A 784 32.72 6.31 -5.27
CA PRO A 784 32.52 6.38 -6.72
C PRO A 784 31.06 6.18 -7.12
N VAL A 785 30.55 7.03 -7.99
CA VAL A 785 29.23 6.85 -8.59
C VAL A 785 29.32 5.74 -9.61
N LEU A 786 28.61 4.63 -9.38
CA LEU A 786 28.78 3.38 -10.11
C LEU A 786 28.37 3.49 -11.58
N TYR A 787 27.23 4.13 -11.85
CA TYR A 787 26.70 4.32 -13.20
C TYR A 787 26.40 5.79 -13.46
N THR A 788 26.77 6.26 -14.64
CA THR A 788 26.50 7.60 -15.10
C THR A 788 26.15 7.60 -16.58
N GLY A 789 25.34 8.53 -17.02
CA GLY A 789 25.11 8.82 -18.41
C GLY A 789 26.20 9.70 -19.02
N PRO A 790 25.98 10.27 -20.21
CA PRO A 790 26.88 11.16 -20.86
C PRO A 790 27.35 12.30 -19.94
N GLY A 791 28.62 12.66 -20.03
CA GLY A 791 29.20 13.73 -19.20
C GLY A 791 29.38 13.39 -17.70
N GLY A 792 29.17 12.15 -17.29
CA GLY A 792 29.26 11.72 -15.88
C GLY A 792 28.05 12.15 -15.03
N LEU A 793 26.92 12.40 -15.67
CA LEU A 793 25.69 12.85 -15.03
C LEU A 793 24.75 11.68 -14.68
N VAL A 794 23.93 11.88 -13.64
CA VAL A 794 22.87 10.96 -13.23
C VAL A 794 21.48 11.58 -13.47
N ALA A 795 20.43 10.79 -13.40
CA ALA A 795 19.05 11.26 -13.41
C ALA A 795 18.69 11.87 -12.02
N HIS A 796 17.59 11.46 -11.42
CA HIS A 796 17.14 11.97 -10.11
C HIS A 796 17.66 11.16 -8.91
N GLU A 797 18.47 10.15 -9.15
CA GLU A 797 19.08 9.28 -8.14
C GLU A 797 20.48 8.84 -8.59
N CYS A 798 21.32 8.44 -7.64
CA CYS A 798 22.67 7.95 -7.93
C CYS A 798 23.00 6.72 -7.07
N ILE A 799 23.91 5.88 -7.59
CA ILE A 799 24.41 4.70 -6.87
C ILE A 799 25.84 4.95 -6.43
N LEU A 800 26.05 5.01 -5.11
CA LEU A 800 27.36 5.12 -4.50
C LEU A 800 27.96 3.72 -4.28
N ASP A 801 29.15 3.48 -4.81
CA ASP A 801 29.85 2.19 -4.73
C ASP A 801 30.76 2.12 -3.50
N LEU A 802 30.46 1.19 -2.59
CA LEU A 802 31.24 0.97 -1.37
C LEU A 802 32.11 -0.29 -1.43
N ARG A 803 32.06 -1.04 -2.53
CA ARG A 803 32.72 -2.36 -2.61
C ARG A 803 34.22 -2.29 -2.38
N GLN A 804 34.91 -1.32 -2.97
CA GLN A 804 36.34 -1.15 -2.76
C GLN A 804 36.69 -0.76 -1.31
N LEU A 805 35.88 0.10 -0.71
CA LEU A 805 36.04 0.47 0.71
C LEU A 805 35.83 -0.75 1.62
N THR A 806 34.81 -1.57 1.30
CA THR A 806 34.53 -2.81 2.03
C THR A 806 35.70 -3.81 1.94
N ASP A 807 36.27 -3.97 0.73
CA ASP A 807 37.42 -4.85 0.53
C ASP A 807 38.65 -4.42 1.35
N GLN A 808 38.84 -3.12 1.54
CA GLN A 808 39.99 -2.55 2.27
C GLN A 808 39.79 -2.54 3.80
N SER A 809 38.56 -2.28 4.26
CA SER A 809 38.26 -2.01 5.68
C SER A 809 37.43 -3.09 6.36
N HIS A 810 36.76 -3.97 5.60
CA HIS A 810 35.72 -4.88 6.05
C HIS A 810 34.48 -4.15 6.64
N VAL A 811 34.38 -2.84 6.48
CA VAL A 811 33.16 -2.08 6.78
C VAL A 811 32.19 -2.26 5.63
N THR A 812 30.98 -2.72 5.94
CA THR A 812 29.95 -2.98 4.95
C THR A 812 29.06 -1.77 4.67
N ALA A 813 28.36 -1.77 3.54
CA ALA A 813 27.33 -0.75 3.27
C ALA A 813 26.23 -0.72 4.35
N GLU A 814 25.92 -1.87 4.98
CA GLU A 814 25.02 -1.94 6.12
C GLU A 814 25.57 -1.16 7.34
N ASP A 815 26.86 -1.27 7.63
CA ASP A 815 27.50 -0.51 8.73
C ASP A 815 27.36 0.99 8.49
N VAL A 816 27.53 1.44 7.24
CA VAL A 816 27.33 2.85 6.85
C VAL A 816 25.87 3.26 7.08
N CYS A 817 24.91 2.44 6.66
CA CYS A 817 23.48 2.71 6.94
C CYS A 817 23.19 2.84 8.44
N LYS A 818 23.72 1.93 9.26
CA LYS A 818 23.53 2.00 10.71
C LYS A 818 24.19 3.26 11.31
N ARG A 819 25.38 3.64 10.79
CA ARG A 819 26.06 4.85 11.25
C ARG A 819 25.31 6.13 10.87
N LEU A 820 24.67 6.19 9.68
CA LEU A 820 23.83 7.33 9.28
C LEU A 820 22.67 7.58 10.27
N MET A 821 22.17 6.55 10.96
CA MET A 821 21.14 6.72 12.00
C MET A 821 21.65 7.55 13.17
N ASP A 822 22.94 7.44 13.51
CA ASP A 822 23.57 8.30 14.54
C ASP A 822 23.65 9.77 14.10
N PHE A 823 23.67 10.03 12.79
CA PHE A 823 23.56 11.38 12.22
C PHE A 823 22.12 11.85 12.09
N GLY A 824 21.14 11.02 12.48
CA GLY A 824 19.72 11.35 12.40
C GLY A 824 19.15 11.24 11.00
N PHE A 825 19.72 10.40 10.13
CA PHE A 825 19.20 10.11 8.80
C PHE A 825 18.54 8.74 8.72
N HIS A 826 17.45 8.68 7.99
CA HIS A 826 17.04 7.44 7.35
C HIS A 826 18.07 7.14 6.26
N ALA A 827 18.71 5.98 6.31
CA ALA A 827 19.72 5.65 5.33
C ALA A 827 19.14 5.43 3.92
N PRO A 828 19.94 5.63 2.85
CA PRO A 828 19.58 5.30 1.47
C PRO A 828 19.24 3.82 1.28
N THR A 829 18.72 3.47 0.12
CA THR A 829 18.41 2.08 -0.24
C THR A 829 19.70 1.26 -0.31
N LEU A 830 19.74 0.20 0.50
CA LEU A 830 20.90 -0.67 0.64
C LEU A 830 20.89 -1.78 -0.41
N ALA A 831 22.05 -2.01 -1.04
CA ALA A 831 22.36 -3.17 -1.87
C ALA A 831 21.37 -3.41 -3.05
N PHE A 832 20.79 -2.34 -3.59
CA PHE A 832 19.91 -2.42 -4.76
C PHE A 832 20.27 -1.33 -5.78
N PRO A 833 20.27 -1.63 -7.09
CA PRO A 833 20.16 -2.97 -7.69
C PRO A 833 21.45 -3.79 -7.59
N VAL A 834 22.53 -3.20 -7.10
CA VAL A 834 23.86 -3.82 -7.01
C VAL A 834 24.24 -4.07 -5.54
N PRO A 835 24.62 -5.29 -5.16
CA PRO A 835 25.13 -5.57 -3.81
C PRO A 835 26.36 -4.72 -3.44
N GLY A 836 26.44 -4.26 -2.20
CA GLY A 836 27.55 -3.45 -1.69
C GLY A 836 27.50 -1.97 -2.10
N THR A 837 26.34 -1.49 -2.53
CA THR A 837 26.11 -0.08 -2.92
C THR A 837 25.02 0.57 -2.08
N LEU A 838 24.94 1.89 -2.16
CA LEU A 838 23.86 2.71 -1.63
C LEU A 838 23.21 3.48 -2.79
N MET A 839 21.89 3.39 -2.92
CA MET A 839 21.14 4.17 -3.91
C MET A 839 20.50 5.37 -3.21
N VAL A 840 20.85 6.56 -3.65
CA VAL A 840 20.45 7.84 -3.06
C VAL A 840 19.53 8.59 -4.01
N GLU A 841 18.33 8.89 -3.58
CA GLU A 841 17.37 9.75 -4.27
C GLU A 841 16.98 10.92 -3.35
N PRO A 842 17.63 12.09 -3.47
CA PRO A 842 17.15 13.31 -2.85
C PRO A 842 16.02 13.88 -3.70
N THR A 843 14.89 14.21 -3.10
CA THR A 843 13.79 14.80 -3.85
C THR A 843 14.01 16.29 -4.10
N GLU A 844 13.19 16.88 -4.96
CA GLU A 844 13.20 18.31 -5.24
C GLU A 844 12.82 19.17 -4.02
N SER A 845 12.13 18.58 -3.04
CA SER A 845 11.65 19.28 -1.84
C SER A 845 12.72 19.45 -0.76
N GLU A 846 13.87 18.82 -0.89
CA GLU A 846 14.94 18.91 0.10
C GLU A 846 15.80 20.14 -0.08
N SER A 847 16.07 20.86 1.01
CA SER A 847 16.89 22.06 0.99
C SER A 847 18.36 21.74 0.75
N LYS A 848 19.11 22.69 0.17
CA LYS A 848 20.56 22.55 0.04
C LYS A 848 21.25 22.32 1.38
N GLU A 849 20.76 22.94 2.45
CA GLU A 849 21.29 22.74 3.81
C GLU A 849 21.16 21.27 4.26
N GLU A 850 20.04 20.64 3.98
CA GLU A 850 19.84 19.22 4.29
C GLU A 850 20.69 18.30 3.39
N LEU A 851 20.85 18.63 2.11
CA LEU A 851 21.77 17.93 1.22
C LEU A 851 23.21 18.03 1.71
N ASP A 852 23.66 19.24 2.12
CA ASP A 852 25.00 19.47 2.66
C ASP A 852 25.21 18.72 3.98
N ARG A 853 24.17 18.66 4.83
CA ARG A 853 24.19 17.87 6.09
C ARG A 853 24.37 16.37 5.80
N PHE A 854 23.73 15.85 4.77
CA PHE A 854 23.90 14.46 4.34
C PHE A 854 25.31 14.23 3.77
N ILE A 855 25.82 15.14 2.97
CA ILE A 855 27.18 15.08 2.45
C ILE A 855 28.20 15.10 3.59
N GLU A 856 28.07 16.02 4.57
CA GLU A 856 28.93 16.07 5.77
C GLU A 856 28.91 14.75 6.54
N ALA A 857 27.76 14.15 6.71
CA ALA A 857 27.62 12.84 7.36
C ALA A 857 28.38 11.75 6.60
N MET A 858 28.19 11.66 5.30
CA MET A 858 28.88 10.67 4.44
C MET A 858 30.39 10.90 4.42
N GLU A 859 30.85 12.15 4.36
CA GLU A 859 32.29 12.48 4.42
C GLU A 859 32.89 12.07 5.76
N THR A 860 32.21 12.35 6.87
CA THR A 860 32.65 11.95 8.21
C THR A 860 32.74 10.42 8.35
N ILE A 861 31.72 9.72 7.82
CA ILE A 861 31.70 8.26 7.81
C ILE A 861 32.84 7.70 6.95
N TYR A 862 33.16 8.34 5.82
CA TYR A 862 34.32 7.95 5.00
C TYR A 862 35.62 8.03 5.80
N ASP A 863 35.85 9.12 6.56
CA ASP A 863 37.05 9.29 7.37
C ASP A 863 37.10 8.19 8.47
N GLU A 864 35.97 7.83 9.09
CA GLU A 864 35.88 6.72 10.04
C GLU A 864 36.18 5.35 9.36
N ILE A 865 35.77 5.12 8.09
CA ILE A 865 36.12 3.92 7.31
C ILE A 865 37.63 3.86 7.04
N ILE A 866 38.25 4.98 6.68
CA ILE A 866 39.71 5.04 6.44
C ILE A 866 40.50 4.76 7.69
N GLU A 867 40.06 5.21 8.87
CA GLU A 867 40.72 4.83 10.15
C GLU A 867 40.75 3.32 10.37
N VAL A 868 39.67 2.62 10.01
CA VAL A 868 39.61 1.15 10.08
C VAL A 868 40.51 0.52 9.02
N ALA A 869 40.50 1.01 7.77
CA ALA A 869 41.32 0.51 6.67
C ALA A 869 42.84 0.66 6.95
N GLU A 870 43.22 1.72 7.62
CA GLU A 870 44.59 1.99 8.08
C GLU A 870 45.00 1.17 9.32
N GLY A 871 44.08 0.40 9.90
CA GLY A 871 44.31 -0.42 11.10
C GLY A 871 44.44 0.36 12.40
N LYS A 872 43.98 1.63 12.44
CA LYS A 872 43.92 2.41 13.68
C LYS A 872 42.94 1.87 14.69
N VAL A 873 41.84 1.32 14.20
CA VAL A 873 40.78 0.68 14.99
C VAL A 873 40.41 -0.65 14.32
N ALA A 874 40.20 -1.71 15.09
CA ALA A 874 39.66 -2.95 14.55
C ALA A 874 38.19 -2.74 14.11
N VAL A 875 37.77 -3.40 13.02
CA VAL A 875 36.42 -3.23 12.47
C VAL A 875 35.33 -3.50 13.53
N ASP A 876 35.49 -4.55 14.33
CA ASP A 876 34.50 -4.94 15.34
C ASP A 876 34.43 -3.95 16.53
N ASP A 877 35.52 -3.22 16.78
CA ASP A 877 35.60 -2.18 17.80
C ASP A 877 35.29 -0.78 17.27
N SER A 878 35.04 -0.66 15.96
CA SER A 878 34.80 0.64 15.33
C SER A 878 33.45 1.25 15.68
N VAL A 879 33.36 2.56 15.61
CA VAL A 879 32.11 3.30 15.78
C VAL A 879 31.07 2.90 14.73
N LEU A 880 31.49 2.45 13.56
CA LEU A 880 30.66 1.99 12.45
C LEU A 880 29.96 0.65 12.76
N ARG A 881 30.71 -0.35 13.23
CA ARG A 881 30.17 -1.67 13.56
C ARG A 881 29.26 -1.63 14.78
N ASN A 882 29.52 -0.72 15.71
CA ASN A 882 28.74 -0.56 16.94
C ASN A 882 27.55 0.41 16.80
N ALA A 883 27.36 1.04 15.65
CA ALA A 883 26.20 1.89 15.36
C ALA A 883 24.93 1.04 15.14
N PRO A 884 23.71 1.60 15.40
CA PRO A 884 23.48 2.91 16.01
C PRO A 884 23.66 2.91 17.53
N HIS A 885 23.99 4.07 18.11
CA HIS A 885 24.23 4.26 19.53
C HIS A 885 22.98 4.80 20.22
N THR A 886 22.39 4.02 21.11
CA THR A 886 21.23 4.43 21.91
C THR A 886 21.63 5.37 23.06
N VAL A 887 20.63 6.07 23.63
CA VAL A 887 20.83 6.88 24.83
C VAL A 887 21.48 6.07 25.96
N ASP A 888 21.01 4.84 26.21
CA ASP A 888 21.51 3.99 27.28
C ASP A 888 22.99 3.67 27.11
N VAL A 889 23.42 3.40 25.86
CA VAL A 889 24.84 3.12 25.57
C VAL A 889 25.71 4.34 25.85
N VAL A 890 25.30 5.54 25.40
CA VAL A 890 26.14 6.75 25.55
C VAL A 890 26.08 7.36 26.95
N SER A 891 25.03 7.07 27.71
CA SER A 891 24.87 7.55 29.11
C SER A 891 25.35 6.58 30.17
N ALA A 892 25.79 5.37 29.82
CA ALA A 892 26.30 4.38 30.75
C ALA A 892 27.49 4.94 31.54
N ASP A 893 27.63 4.60 32.82
CA ASP A 893 28.69 5.08 33.66
C ASP A 893 30.07 4.64 33.15
N GLU A 894 30.16 3.40 32.67
CA GLU A 894 31.37 2.84 32.09
C GLU A 894 31.40 3.02 30.58
N TRP A 895 32.61 3.24 30.02
CA TRP A 895 32.83 3.34 28.58
C TRP A 895 34.10 2.59 28.19
N ASP A 896 33.95 1.44 27.64
CA ASP A 896 35.03 0.50 27.29
C ASP A 896 35.41 0.50 25.78
N ARG A 897 34.92 1.46 25.02
CA ARG A 897 35.10 1.53 23.57
C ARG A 897 36.33 2.40 23.20
N PRO A 898 37.07 2.09 22.12
CA PRO A 898 38.26 2.82 21.71
C PRO A 898 37.99 4.21 21.16
N TYR A 899 36.75 4.59 20.98
CA TYR A 899 36.32 5.93 20.53
C TYR A 899 35.54 6.66 21.64
N SER A 900 35.43 7.98 21.51
CA SER A 900 34.75 8.78 22.53
C SER A 900 33.21 8.72 22.44
N ARG A 901 32.55 8.99 23.60
CA ARG A 901 31.08 9.20 23.60
C ARG A 901 30.65 10.33 22.69
N THR A 902 31.47 11.37 22.54
CA THR A 902 31.20 12.48 21.61
C THR A 902 31.22 12.00 20.15
N GLN A 903 32.18 11.18 19.76
CA GLN A 903 32.22 10.60 18.45
C GLN A 903 31.01 9.68 18.19
N ALA A 904 30.62 8.90 19.18
CA ALA A 904 29.45 8.04 19.09
C ALA A 904 28.15 8.84 18.86
N ALA A 905 27.89 9.83 19.74
CA ALA A 905 26.59 10.51 19.78
C ALA A 905 26.57 11.81 18.96
N PHE A 906 27.66 12.54 18.87
CA PHE A 906 27.74 13.86 18.27
C PHE A 906 28.94 13.97 17.32
N PRO A 907 29.00 13.12 16.26
CA PRO A 907 30.13 13.08 15.33
C PRO A 907 30.35 14.42 14.62
N VAL A 908 29.32 15.22 14.44
CA VAL A 908 29.37 16.58 13.91
C VAL A 908 28.72 17.59 14.86
N PRO A 909 29.18 18.85 14.89
CA PRO A 909 28.68 19.85 15.85
C PRO A 909 27.18 20.16 15.71
N SER A 910 26.64 20.12 14.49
CA SER A 910 25.23 20.41 14.17
C SER A 910 24.26 19.51 14.93
N LEU A 911 24.65 18.30 15.23
CA LEU A 911 23.80 17.34 15.97
C LEU A 911 23.51 17.73 17.43
N ARG A 912 24.28 18.62 18.02
CA ARG A 912 24.03 19.05 19.40
C ARG A 912 22.71 19.81 19.58
N ALA A 913 22.24 20.45 18.53
CA ALA A 913 20.97 21.18 18.54
C ALA A 913 19.75 20.29 18.35
N ASN A 914 19.88 19.21 17.58
CA ASN A 914 18.74 18.37 17.20
C ASN A 914 19.13 16.88 17.08
N LYS A 915 19.60 16.28 18.17
CA LYS A 915 20.00 14.87 18.19
C LYS A 915 18.78 13.96 18.28
N TYR A 916 18.69 13.05 17.33
CA TYR A 916 17.83 11.86 17.42
C TYR A 916 18.67 10.66 17.90
N PHE A 917 18.14 9.90 18.86
CA PHE A 917 18.67 8.63 19.28
C PHE A 917 17.71 7.51 18.90
N THR A 918 18.22 6.44 18.32
CA THR A 918 17.42 5.23 18.14
C THR A 918 17.00 4.65 19.48
N SER A 919 15.78 4.10 19.55
CA SER A 919 15.28 3.47 20.78
C SER A 919 15.93 2.10 21.07
N VAL A 920 16.53 1.49 20.03
CA VAL A 920 17.21 0.19 20.09
C VAL A 920 18.55 0.26 19.37
N GLY A 921 19.50 -0.58 19.75
CA GLY A 921 20.74 -0.79 19.04
C GLY A 921 20.55 -1.66 17.80
N ARG A 922 21.67 -2.11 17.19
CA ARG A 922 21.62 -2.98 16.00
C ARG A 922 20.84 -4.26 16.28
N ILE A 923 19.88 -4.57 15.43
CA ILE A 923 18.93 -5.68 15.64
C ILE A 923 19.49 -6.98 15.06
N ASP A 924 19.37 -8.10 15.80
CA ASP A 924 19.67 -9.44 15.31
C ASP A 924 18.52 -9.97 14.42
N GLY A 925 18.57 -9.62 13.13
CA GLY A 925 17.59 -10.06 12.15
C GLY A 925 17.59 -11.58 11.96
N ALA A 926 18.75 -12.20 11.87
CA ALA A 926 18.88 -13.65 11.60
C ALA A 926 18.42 -14.48 12.81
N GLY A 927 18.74 -14.04 14.02
CA GLY A 927 18.24 -14.66 15.25
C GLY A 927 16.72 -14.59 15.36
N GLY A 928 16.13 -13.44 15.01
CA GLY A 928 14.69 -13.24 14.99
C GLY A 928 13.95 -14.16 14.00
N ASP A 929 14.52 -14.42 12.80
CA ASP A 929 13.90 -15.35 11.83
C ASP A 929 14.04 -16.83 12.23
N ARG A 930 15.11 -17.17 12.96
CA ARG A 930 15.28 -18.52 13.53
C ARG A 930 14.32 -18.78 14.70
N ASN A 931 14.01 -17.76 15.46
CA ASN A 931 13.13 -17.79 16.63
C ASN A 931 11.91 -16.91 16.38
N PHE A 932 11.16 -17.20 15.32
CA PHE A 932 10.08 -16.35 14.86
C PHE A 932 8.96 -16.20 15.88
N VAL A 933 8.71 -14.95 16.30
CA VAL A 933 7.61 -14.53 17.18
C VAL A 933 6.95 -13.31 16.52
N CYS A 934 5.64 -13.35 16.35
CA CYS A 934 4.85 -12.27 15.75
C CYS A 934 3.71 -11.79 16.67
N GLU A 935 3.82 -12.06 17.96
CA GLU A 935 2.89 -11.61 18.98
C GLU A 935 3.51 -10.46 19.78
N CYS A 936 2.67 -9.61 20.36
CA CYS A 936 3.14 -8.59 21.30
C CYS A 936 3.87 -9.25 22.47
N PRO A 937 5.12 -8.83 22.79
CA PRO A 937 5.78 -9.31 23.97
C PRO A 937 4.97 -8.95 25.22
N PRO A 938 5.01 -9.81 26.28
CA PRO A 938 4.40 -9.43 27.54
C PRO A 938 5.04 -8.14 28.07
N MET A 939 4.26 -7.34 28.79
CA MET A 939 4.73 -6.01 29.27
C MET A 939 6.00 -6.12 30.11
N GLU A 940 6.17 -7.20 30.84
CA GLU A 940 7.36 -7.48 31.67
C GLU A 940 8.64 -7.68 30.83
N ALA A 941 8.52 -8.00 29.53
CA ALA A 941 9.68 -8.10 28.64
C ALA A 941 10.38 -6.76 28.39
N PHE A 942 9.71 -5.64 28.71
CA PHE A 942 10.26 -4.28 28.61
C PHE A 942 10.74 -3.73 29.97
N ASP A 943 10.47 -4.43 31.06
CA ASP A 943 11.00 -4.08 32.37
C ASP A 943 12.47 -4.50 32.49
N LEU A 944 13.35 -3.50 32.58
CA LEU A 944 14.81 -3.72 32.66
C LEU A 944 15.30 -4.22 34.02
N GLU A 945 14.42 -4.34 35.02
CA GLU A 945 14.72 -4.79 36.39
C GLU A 945 14.25 -6.23 36.68
N ALA A 946 13.73 -6.97 35.69
CA ALA A 946 13.27 -8.35 35.87
C ALA A 946 14.34 -9.39 35.50
#